data_37fbcbcb5e022eb6f57ab7ac77ed2a76
#
_entry.id   37fbcbcb5e022eb6f57ab7ac77ed2a76
#
_cell.length_a   1.000
_cell.length_b   1.000
_cell.length_c   1.000
_cell.angle_alpha   90.00
_cell.angle_beta   90.00
_cell.angle_gamma   90.00
#
_symmetry.space_group_name_H-M   'P 1'
#
loop_
_entity.id
_entity.type
_entity.pdbx_description
1 polymer ?
#
loop_
_entity_poly.entity_id
_entity_poly.type
_entity_poly.pdbx_seq_one_letter_code
_entity_poly.pdbx_strand_id
1 'polypeptide(L)'
;MMKNKTGLLLLILLMITNTAFAQKNNAKGFTSNEKSSFLELPHIQVVPIKATQTKRNYELYIKLPKDYSENKNISYPVIYYTDAMWHLEMLSGSTEYMLENVILVGISWQLDINEDLRKERGAHVSRFRDYSFRKSNNPKIQKKYQLGQGKKHLDFIRNDVITYVENTYRTDPNSRTYFGYSMGGEFGAYVLLTQPDTFNNYIIGSPSIKNEVSYLSELNSKFGPYEASNKNSSIKANVFISRGSLEKDMEEPIDEFVSILKNRRDSGLAVLKVVIDGDHGTAFPMTVVRSVTWLSSLMSPISNDNFEASFWDIPHLNNAYVSTTPEDRKDGVSVDTLSVKSNDQQAILKLSQEIFEGKHGNYDALLISHKNKLVFESYYKKGRINLPHGQASAVKAYTSLILGRAIQLGYLYMEDLHKPLIHFLKDIDLEKITKGAEKITLHKALTMHGGLTIDSEVWKELENVSVRLKGQGLVQTLLEQSKPVTQESQKYLYGNFNPMLVMTVIDAVVPGTSENFIKTEILDKLGITAYEWTNHVSGLPEAGWRVKFLSRDMIKLGNLVLNNGKLNGEQLISAEYLDKATSGIVKPTQDWMPKDYRYGYFWYQTLIKVGHKSYNATFAWGGGGQRVIVIEELDLTIVVSGHDREDELMTQISEIIIPAFVK
;
A
#
# COMPACT_ATOMS: atom_id res chain seq x y z
N MET A 1 -20.29 -58.32 -22.97
CA MET A 1 -21.20 -57.29 -23.46
C MET A 1 -22.55 -57.41 -22.72
N MET A 2 -22.61 -57.19 -21.42
CA MET A 2 -23.83 -57.13 -20.58
C MET A 2 -23.43 -56.71 -19.16
N LYS A 3 -23.22 -55.42 -18.92
CA LYS A 3 -23.02 -54.88 -17.57
C LYS A 3 -23.25 -53.33 -17.48
N ASN A 4 -24.17 -52.75 -18.25
CA ASN A 4 -24.47 -51.31 -18.12
C ASN A 4 -25.97 -50.95 -18.29
N LYS A 5 -26.88 -51.84 -18.00
CA LYS A 5 -28.34 -51.50 -18.03
C LYS A 5 -29.01 -51.43 -16.66
N THR A 6 -28.35 -51.89 -15.59
CA THR A 6 -28.91 -51.89 -14.23
C THR A 6 -28.69 -50.60 -13.47
N GLY A 7 -27.68 -49.82 -13.81
CA GLY A 7 -27.41 -48.52 -13.16
C GLY A 7 -28.35 -47.38 -13.56
N LEU A 8 -28.82 -47.42 -14.80
CA LEU A 8 -29.71 -46.37 -15.33
C LEU A 8 -31.17 -46.53 -14.84
N LEU A 9 -31.62 -47.77 -14.53
CA LEU A 9 -32.95 -48.00 -14.00
C LEU A 9 -33.06 -47.61 -12.52
N LEU A 10 -31.98 -47.70 -11.74
CA LEU A 10 -31.96 -47.28 -10.34
C LEU A 10 -31.98 -45.75 -10.19
N LEU A 11 -31.35 -45.01 -11.11
CA LEU A 11 -31.37 -43.53 -11.10
C LEU A 11 -32.74 -42.96 -11.50
N ILE A 12 -33.45 -43.63 -12.40
CA ILE A 12 -34.78 -43.20 -12.83
C ILE A 12 -35.82 -43.56 -11.73
N LEU A 13 -35.65 -44.65 -10.96
CA LEU A 13 -36.51 -44.95 -9.84
C LEU A 13 -36.32 -44.02 -8.64
N LEU A 14 -35.12 -43.50 -8.41
CA LEU A 14 -34.83 -42.48 -7.38
C LEU A 14 -35.38 -41.09 -7.75
N MET A 15 -35.48 -40.74 -9.01
CA MET A 15 -36.08 -39.46 -9.45
C MET A 15 -37.62 -39.52 -9.41
N ILE A 16 -38.25 -40.71 -9.61
CA ILE A 16 -39.71 -40.86 -9.54
C ILE A 16 -40.19 -40.91 -8.09
N THR A 17 -39.40 -41.38 -7.13
CA THR A 17 -39.78 -41.38 -5.72
C THR A 17 -39.66 -40.01 -5.05
N ASN A 18 -38.81 -39.10 -5.53
CA ASN A 18 -38.71 -37.73 -5.02
C ASN A 18 -39.81 -36.78 -5.56
N THR A 19 -40.43 -37.10 -6.71
CA THR A 19 -41.58 -36.32 -7.21
C THR A 19 -42.91 -36.75 -6.59
N ALA A 20 -43.01 -37.96 -6.02
CA ALA A 20 -44.24 -38.43 -5.37
C ALA A 20 -44.35 -37.95 -3.90
N PHE A 21 -43.26 -37.48 -3.25
CA PHE A 21 -43.33 -36.94 -1.89
C PHE A 21 -43.58 -35.42 -1.83
N ALA A 22 -43.48 -34.72 -2.96
CA ALA A 22 -43.75 -33.27 -3.04
C ALA A 22 -45.25 -32.94 -3.29
N GLN A 23 -46.10 -33.92 -3.47
CA GLN A 23 -47.50 -33.70 -3.88
C GLN A 23 -48.56 -34.10 -2.85
N LYS A 24 -48.19 -34.23 -1.57
CA LYS A 24 -49.13 -34.50 -0.49
C LYS A 24 -48.92 -33.63 0.76
N ASN A 25 -48.69 -32.35 0.56
CA ASN A 25 -48.97 -31.38 1.62
C ASN A 25 -50.03 -30.41 1.11
N ASN A 26 -51.23 -30.68 1.57
CA ASN A 26 -52.43 -29.87 1.49
C ASN A 26 -52.18 -28.39 1.20
N ALA A 27 -52.56 -27.94 0.01
CA ALA A 27 -52.99 -26.59 -0.20
C ALA A 27 -54.20 -26.32 0.69
N LYS A 28 -54.00 -25.94 1.95
CA LYS A 28 -54.99 -25.15 2.67
C LYS A 28 -55.05 -23.84 1.94
N GLY A 29 -56.18 -23.57 1.30
CA GLY A 29 -56.44 -22.33 0.65
C GLY A 29 -56.16 -21.18 1.60
N PHE A 30 -55.31 -20.25 1.15
CA PHE A 30 -55.19 -18.97 1.80
C PHE A 30 -56.54 -18.29 1.68
N THR A 31 -57.23 -18.17 2.78
CA THR A 31 -58.42 -17.31 2.89
C THR A 31 -57.94 -15.87 2.74
N SER A 32 -58.53 -15.13 1.83
CA SER A 32 -58.22 -13.79 1.34
C SER A 32 -58.43 -12.65 2.37
N ASN A 33 -58.05 -12.83 3.64
CA ASN A 33 -58.22 -11.83 4.70
C ASN A 33 -56.99 -11.62 5.59
N GLU A 34 -55.80 -12.16 5.21
CA GLU A 34 -54.56 -11.73 5.88
C GLU A 34 -54.04 -10.51 5.16
N LYS A 35 -54.01 -9.36 5.84
CA LYS A 35 -53.31 -8.17 5.39
C LYS A 35 -51.88 -8.59 5.10
N SER A 36 -51.44 -8.43 3.84
CA SER A 36 -50.04 -8.59 3.48
C SER A 36 -49.20 -7.72 4.41
N SER A 37 -48.36 -8.31 5.25
CA SER A 37 -47.38 -7.59 6.04
C SER A 37 -46.18 -7.30 5.15
N PHE A 38 -45.76 -6.06 5.10
CA PHE A 38 -44.49 -5.70 4.47
C PHE A 38 -43.33 -6.18 5.37
N LEU A 39 -42.26 -6.68 4.77
CA LEU A 39 -41.04 -6.98 5.49
C LEU A 39 -40.44 -5.67 5.98
N GLU A 40 -40.34 -5.48 7.28
CA GLU A 40 -39.58 -4.37 7.84
C GLU A 40 -38.09 -4.74 7.84
N LEU A 41 -37.24 -3.86 7.30
CA LEU A 41 -35.79 -4.02 7.37
C LEU A 41 -35.33 -3.61 8.77
N PRO A 42 -34.87 -4.55 9.62
CA PRO A 42 -34.43 -4.22 10.96
C PRO A 42 -33.19 -3.31 10.92
N HIS A 43 -33.04 -2.46 11.92
CA HIS A 43 -31.92 -1.55 12.12
C HIS A 43 -31.83 -0.36 11.14
N ILE A 44 -32.80 -0.13 10.25
CA ILE A 44 -32.86 1.06 9.42
C ILE A 44 -33.84 2.07 10.03
N GLN A 45 -33.34 3.27 10.28
CA GLN A 45 -34.12 4.40 10.78
C GLN A 45 -34.35 5.39 9.66
N VAL A 46 -35.55 5.95 9.57
CA VAL A 46 -35.87 7.05 8.66
C VAL A 46 -35.95 8.33 9.46
N VAL A 47 -35.06 9.26 9.21
CA VAL A 47 -34.92 10.51 9.98
C VAL A 47 -35.21 11.71 9.09
N PRO A 48 -36.27 12.50 9.35
CA PRO A 48 -36.51 13.72 8.61
C PRO A 48 -35.44 14.78 8.92
N ILE A 49 -34.94 15.43 7.86
CA ILE A 49 -33.93 16.49 7.99
C ILE A 49 -34.27 17.66 7.06
N LYS A 50 -34.07 18.86 7.53
CA LYS A 50 -34.33 20.09 6.77
C LYS A 50 -33.03 20.83 6.49
N ALA A 51 -32.74 21.10 5.23
CA ALA A 51 -31.59 21.92 4.85
C ALA A 51 -31.74 23.34 5.39
N THR A 52 -30.82 23.77 6.26
CA THR A 52 -30.90 25.07 6.96
C THR A 52 -30.85 26.25 5.99
N GLN A 53 -30.04 26.17 4.94
CA GLN A 53 -29.86 27.24 3.95
C GLN A 53 -31.03 27.32 2.94
N THR A 54 -31.44 26.17 2.39
CA THR A 54 -32.43 26.13 1.30
C THR A 54 -33.85 25.91 1.78
N LYS A 55 -34.06 25.54 3.06
CA LYS A 55 -35.33 25.20 3.70
C LYS A 55 -36.05 23.99 3.09
N ARG A 56 -35.37 23.18 2.27
CA ARG A 56 -35.90 21.97 1.62
C ARG A 56 -35.92 20.80 2.60
N ASN A 57 -36.91 19.92 2.45
CA ASN A 57 -37.08 18.75 3.30
C ASN A 57 -36.53 17.50 2.63
N TYR A 58 -35.76 16.72 3.38
CA TYR A 58 -35.15 15.46 3.01
C TYR A 58 -35.37 14.42 4.11
N GLU A 59 -35.00 13.18 3.85
CA GLU A 59 -34.90 12.08 4.84
C GLU A 59 -33.52 11.46 4.77
N LEU A 60 -33.06 10.99 5.92
CA LEU A 60 -31.88 10.14 6.05
C LEU A 60 -32.33 8.73 6.34
N TYR A 61 -31.80 7.76 5.58
CA TYR A 61 -31.96 6.33 5.83
C TYR A 61 -30.71 5.84 6.52
N ILE A 62 -30.80 5.62 7.84
CA ILE A 62 -29.64 5.33 8.70
C ILE A 62 -29.69 3.88 9.12
N LYS A 63 -28.71 3.06 8.69
CA LYS A 63 -28.49 1.70 9.15
C LYS A 63 -27.34 1.69 10.15
N LEU A 64 -27.58 1.15 11.34
CA LEU A 64 -26.57 0.93 12.36
C LEU A 64 -26.02 -0.49 12.30
N PRO A 65 -24.74 -0.72 12.71
CA PRO A 65 -24.20 -2.06 12.89
C PRO A 65 -25.02 -2.90 13.87
N LYS A 66 -25.03 -4.22 13.72
CA LYS A 66 -25.76 -5.15 14.60
C LYS A 66 -25.47 -4.93 16.08
N ASP A 67 -24.19 -4.84 16.42
CA ASP A 67 -23.70 -4.75 17.80
C ASP A 67 -23.55 -3.30 18.27
N TYR A 68 -24.17 -2.34 17.57
CA TYR A 68 -24.04 -0.91 17.89
C TYR A 68 -24.45 -0.60 19.33
N SER A 69 -25.53 -1.22 19.85
CA SER A 69 -26.01 -1.01 21.23
C SER A 69 -25.13 -1.65 22.31
N GLU A 70 -24.41 -2.72 21.96
CA GLU A 70 -23.57 -3.49 22.88
C GLU A 70 -22.18 -2.87 23.04
N ASN A 71 -21.58 -2.40 21.95
CA ASN A 71 -20.22 -1.89 21.89
C ASN A 71 -20.14 -0.36 22.10
N LYS A 72 -20.38 0.08 23.35
CA LYS A 72 -20.50 1.52 23.68
C LYS A 72 -19.22 2.36 23.47
N ASN A 73 -18.05 1.74 23.44
CA ASN A 73 -16.76 2.40 23.34
C ASN A 73 -16.18 2.47 21.92
N ILE A 74 -16.90 1.97 20.91
CA ILE A 74 -16.46 1.94 19.52
C ILE A 74 -17.06 3.12 18.76
N SER A 75 -16.22 3.83 18.01
CA SER A 75 -16.62 4.79 16.98
C SER A 75 -16.57 4.09 15.61
N TYR A 76 -17.58 4.33 14.79
CA TYR A 76 -17.81 3.59 13.54
C TYR A 76 -17.52 4.46 12.31
N PRO A 77 -16.89 3.91 11.27
CA PRO A 77 -16.84 4.54 9.96
C PRO A 77 -18.25 4.77 9.40
N VAL A 78 -18.40 5.78 8.56
CA VAL A 78 -19.70 6.15 7.98
C VAL A 78 -19.62 6.19 6.46
N ILE A 79 -20.57 5.53 5.79
CA ILE A 79 -20.79 5.67 4.35
C ILE A 79 -22.00 6.58 4.13
N TYR A 80 -21.73 7.80 3.62
CA TYR A 80 -22.76 8.73 3.15
C TYR A 80 -23.00 8.47 1.67
N TYR A 81 -24.24 8.25 1.27
CA TYR A 81 -24.56 7.96 -0.13
C TYR A 81 -25.77 8.73 -0.63
N THR A 82 -25.69 9.13 -1.88
CA THR A 82 -26.78 9.80 -2.61
C THR A 82 -27.72 8.76 -3.23
N ASP A 83 -28.89 9.22 -3.71
CA ASP A 83 -29.90 8.35 -4.33
C ASP A 83 -30.33 7.19 -3.42
N ALA A 84 -30.55 7.47 -2.14
CA ALA A 84 -30.75 6.48 -1.09
C ALA A 84 -31.75 5.39 -1.44
N MET A 85 -32.89 5.75 -2.04
CA MET A 85 -33.95 4.79 -2.41
C MET A 85 -33.52 3.76 -3.45
N TRP A 86 -32.49 4.05 -4.27
CA TRP A 86 -32.00 3.10 -5.26
C TRP A 86 -30.82 2.26 -4.74
N HIS A 87 -30.07 2.81 -3.78
CA HIS A 87 -28.80 2.19 -3.36
C HIS A 87 -28.86 1.44 -2.03
N LEU A 88 -29.88 1.72 -1.20
CA LEU A 88 -30.01 1.21 0.16
C LEU A 88 -29.90 -0.32 0.25
N GLU A 89 -30.67 -1.05 -0.56
CA GLU A 89 -30.74 -2.52 -0.48
C GLU A 89 -29.39 -3.15 -0.80
N MET A 90 -28.75 -2.70 -1.89
CA MET A 90 -27.45 -3.24 -2.33
C MET A 90 -26.32 -2.90 -1.36
N LEU A 91 -26.25 -1.66 -0.87
CA LEU A 91 -25.25 -1.25 0.12
C LEU A 91 -25.50 -1.96 1.46
N SER A 92 -26.75 -2.04 1.91
CA SER A 92 -27.10 -2.73 3.14
C SER A 92 -26.74 -4.21 3.10
N GLY A 93 -27.06 -4.92 2.03
CA GLY A 93 -26.70 -6.33 1.86
C GLY A 93 -25.21 -6.56 1.74
N SER A 94 -24.51 -5.73 0.95
CA SER A 94 -23.07 -5.87 0.76
C SER A 94 -22.26 -5.57 2.02
N THR A 95 -22.64 -4.54 2.79
CA THR A 95 -21.95 -4.21 4.04
C THR A 95 -22.21 -5.25 5.13
N GLU A 96 -23.36 -5.90 5.18
CA GLU A 96 -23.69 -6.95 6.15
C GLU A 96 -22.68 -8.11 6.14
N TYR A 97 -22.10 -8.43 4.99
CA TYR A 97 -21.19 -9.58 4.82
C TYR A 97 -19.71 -9.17 4.69
N MET A 98 -19.44 -7.96 4.24
CA MET A 98 -18.07 -7.55 3.88
C MET A 98 -17.50 -6.43 4.74
N LEU A 99 -18.36 -5.70 5.48
CA LEU A 99 -17.98 -4.54 6.27
C LEU A 99 -18.99 -4.30 7.41
N GLU A 100 -19.14 -5.27 8.31
CA GLU A 100 -20.19 -5.29 9.35
C GLU A 100 -20.20 -4.07 10.27
N ASN A 101 -19.02 -3.51 10.56
CA ASN A 101 -18.85 -2.40 11.50
C ASN A 101 -18.88 -1.01 10.82
N VAL A 102 -19.94 -0.71 10.06
CA VAL A 102 -20.12 0.57 9.37
C VAL A 102 -21.53 1.13 9.56
N ILE A 103 -21.65 2.43 9.72
CA ILE A 103 -22.94 3.14 9.69
C ILE A 103 -23.22 3.56 8.24
N LEU A 104 -24.41 3.22 7.72
CA LEU A 104 -24.87 3.72 6.42
C LEU A 104 -25.77 4.93 6.62
N VAL A 105 -25.55 5.97 5.84
CA VAL A 105 -26.38 7.20 5.85
C VAL A 105 -26.79 7.54 4.42
N GLY A 106 -27.97 7.10 4.03
CA GLY A 106 -28.54 7.41 2.73
C GLY A 106 -29.28 8.75 2.73
N ILE A 107 -29.00 9.59 1.75
CA ILE A 107 -29.64 10.89 1.61
C ILE A 107 -30.73 10.79 0.56
N SER A 108 -31.98 11.06 0.94
CA SER A 108 -33.13 11.04 0.01
C SER A 108 -33.06 12.16 -1.02
N TRP A 109 -33.93 12.07 -2.02
CA TRP A 109 -34.28 13.24 -2.85
C TRP A 109 -35.16 14.19 -2.05
N GLN A 110 -35.24 15.46 -2.49
CA GLN A 110 -36.14 16.44 -1.86
C GLN A 110 -37.58 15.93 -1.85
N LEU A 111 -38.23 15.96 -0.69
CA LEU A 111 -39.58 15.45 -0.49
C LEU A 111 -40.65 16.43 -0.96
N ASP A 112 -40.47 17.71 -0.65
CA ASP A 112 -41.40 18.81 -0.93
C ASP A 112 -41.13 19.46 -2.28
N ILE A 113 -40.84 18.64 -3.31
CA ILE A 113 -40.66 19.14 -4.68
C ILE A 113 -42.00 19.38 -5.34
N ASN A 114 -42.01 20.31 -6.32
CA ASN A 114 -43.19 20.63 -7.13
C ASN A 114 -43.84 19.37 -7.72
N GLU A 115 -45.14 19.20 -7.53
CA GLU A 115 -45.86 17.99 -7.85
C GLU A 115 -45.91 17.74 -9.39
N ASP A 116 -45.92 18.78 -10.21
CA ASP A 116 -45.93 18.65 -11.68
C ASP A 116 -44.59 18.09 -12.16
N LEU A 117 -43.49 18.55 -11.58
CA LEU A 117 -42.16 18.02 -11.87
C LEU A 117 -42.03 16.54 -11.41
N ARG A 118 -42.61 16.22 -10.26
CA ARG A 118 -42.63 14.87 -9.71
C ARG A 118 -43.43 13.91 -10.59
N LYS A 119 -44.59 14.36 -11.11
CA LYS A 119 -45.41 13.55 -12.03
C LYS A 119 -44.73 13.35 -13.37
N GLU A 120 -43.99 14.36 -13.88
CA GLU A 120 -43.33 14.28 -15.16
C GLU A 120 -42.04 13.43 -15.13
N ARG A 121 -41.25 13.50 -14.07
CA ARG A 121 -39.88 12.97 -14.01
C ARG A 121 -39.65 11.99 -12.89
N GLY A 122 -40.61 11.76 -12.01
CA GLY A 122 -40.49 10.92 -10.82
C GLY A 122 -39.99 11.67 -9.60
N ALA A 123 -39.98 10.96 -8.47
CA ALA A 123 -39.55 11.51 -7.18
C ALA A 123 -38.09 12.00 -7.16
N HIS A 124 -37.25 11.42 -8.03
CA HIS A 124 -35.83 11.72 -8.14
C HIS A 124 -35.48 13.02 -8.88
N VAL A 125 -36.47 13.78 -9.36
CA VAL A 125 -36.23 14.94 -10.23
C VAL A 125 -35.36 16.03 -9.57
N SER A 126 -35.33 16.11 -8.24
CA SER A 126 -34.48 17.08 -7.55
C SER A 126 -32.98 16.85 -7.74
N ARG A 127 -32.55 15.63 -8.08
CA ARG A 127 -31.14 15.30 -8.33
C ARG A 127 -30.53 16.09 -9.49
N PHE A 128 -31.33 16.42 -10.52
CA PHE A 128 -30.86 17.25 -11.63
C PHE A 128 -30.34 18.61 -11.17
N ARG A 129 -30.99 19.19 -10.16
CA ARG A 129 -30.59 20.46 -9.54
C ARG A 129 -29.47 20.25 -8.51
N ASP A 130 -29.65 19.27 -7.64
CA ASP A 130 -28.85 19.10 -6.41
C ASP A 130 -27.45 18.53 -6.72
N TYR A 131 -27.30 17.72 -7.79
CA TYR A 131 -26.02 17.11 -8.13
C TYR A 131 -25.27 17.85 -9.24
N SER A 132 -25.95 18.71 -10.03
CA SER A 132 -25.28 19.50 -11.05
C SER A 132 -24.54 20.70 -10.47
N PHE A 133 -23.37 21.00 -10.98
CA PHE A 133 -22.53 22.13 -10.54
C PHE A 133 -22.48 23.27 -11.55
N ARG A 134 -23.08 23.10 -12.76
CA ARG A 134 -23.23 24.16 -13.74
C ARG A 134 -24.71 24.43 -14.08
N LYS A 135 -24.99 25.69 -14.37
CA LYS A 135 -26.31 26.08 -14.88
C LYS A 135 -26.47 25.65 -16.35
N SER A 136 -27.70 25.38 -16.77
CA SER A 136 -27.97 25.12 -18.15
C SER A 136 -27.94 26.43 -18.98
N ASN A 137 -27.32 26.37 -20.15
CA ASN A 137 -27.38 27.46 -21.13
C ASN A 137 -28.77 27.60 -21.80
N ASN A 138 -29.63 26.57 -21.68
CA ASN A 138 -31.01 26.64 -22.16
C ASN A 138 -31.92 27.29 -21.10
N PRO A 139 -32.48 28.50 -21.35
CA PRO A 139 -33.28 29.21 -20.38
C PRO A 139 -34.53 28.46 -19.90
N LYS A 140 -35.14 27.64 -20.77
CA LYS A 140 -36.34 26.85 -20.44
C LYS A 140 -35.96 25.71 -19.47
N ILE A 141 -34.84 25.00 -19.73
CA ILE A 141 -34.32 23.93 -18.88
C ILE A 141 -33.90 24.55 -17.54
N GLN A 142 -33.15 25.66 -17.59
CA GLN A 142 -32.69 26.32 -16.36
C GLN A 142 -33.85 26.81 -15.49
N LYS A 143 -34.86 27.41 -16.07
CA LYS A 143 -36.07 27.85 -15.32
C LYS A 143 -36.80 26.67 -14.70
N LYS A 144 -36.90 25.54 -15.45
CA LYS A 144 -37.64 24.36 -15.03
C LYS A 144 -36.93 23.59 -13.94
N TYR A 145 -35.63 23.24 -14.10
CA TYR A 145 -34.90 22.34 -13.22
C TYR A 145 -33.93 23.03 -12.25
N GLN A 146 -33.63 24.31 -12.46
CA GLN A 146 -32.76 25.13 -11.62
C GLN A 146 -31.35 24.51 -11.41
N LEU A 147 -30.77 23.96 -12.48
CA LEU A 147 -29.47 23.30 -12.47
C LEU A 147 -28.36 24.16 -11.83
N GLY A 148 -27.27 23.55 -11.39
CA GLY A 148 -26.10 24.23 -10.85
C GLY A 148 -26.17 24.56 -9.36
N GLN A 149 -26.85 23.76 -8.54
CA GLN A 149 -26.93 23.95 -7.12
C GLN A 149 -26.11 22.91 -6.31
N GLY A 150 -25.19 22.20 -6.92
CA GLY A 150 -24.34 21.21 -6.28
C GLY A 150 -23.60 21.76 -5.06
N LYS A 151 -23.10 23.02 -5.14
CA LYS A 151 -22.50 23.68 -3.95
C LYS A 151 -23.47 23.78 -2.79
N LYS A 152 -24.72 24.18 -3.02
CA LYS A 152 -25.72 24.28 -1.93
C LYS A 152 -26.08 22.93 -1.34
N HIS A 153 -26.08 21.88 -2.20
CA HIS A 153 -26.31 20.52 -1.73
C HIS A 153 -25.12 19.99 -0.94
N LEU A 154 -23.89 20.32 -1.33
CA LEU A 154 -22.69 20.02 -0.55
C LEU A 154 -22.71 20.75 0.81
N ASP A 155 -23.07 22.03 0.83
CA ASP A 155 -23.22 22.80 2.09
C ASP A 155 -24.27 22.16 3.02
N PHE A 156 -25.38 21.63 2.46
CA PHE A 156 -26.37 20.86 3.22
C PHE A 156 -25.77 19.56 3.76
N ILE A 157 -25.04 18.80 2.95
CA ILE A 157 -24.40 17.56 3.42
C ILE A 157 -23.42 17.85 4.55
N ARG A 158 -22.55 18.86 4.40
CA ARG A 158 -21.53 19.19 5.40
C ARG A 158 -22.13 19.74 6.69
N ASN A 159 -23.02 20.73 6.57
CA ASN A 159 -23.45 21.52 7.73
C ASN A 159 -24.67 20.95 8.43
N ASP A 160 -25.52 20.23 7.71
CA ASP A 160 -26.76 19.68 8.30
C ASP A 160 -26.63 18.15 8.48
N VAL A 161 -26.31 17.39 7.42
CA VAL A 161 -26.32 15.92 7.48
C VAL A 161 -25.17 15.38 8.32
N ILE A 162 -23.92 15.71 8.01
CA ILE A 162 -22.74 15.20 8.72
C ILE A 162 -22.80 15.67 10.17
N THR A 163 -23.12 16.94 10.40
CA THR A 163 -23.25 17.49 11.78
C THR A 163 -24.30 16.75 12.59
N TYR A 164 -25.47 16.46 12.00
CA TYR A 164 -26.51 15.68 12.67
C TYR A 164 -26.03 14.28 13.05
N VAL A 165 -25.43 13.59 12.08
CA VAL A 165 -24.99 12.18 12.25
C VAL A 165 -23.89 12.09 13.31
N GLU A 166 -22.90 12.97 13.28
CA GLU A 166 -21.78 12.95 14.23
C GLU A 166 -22.18 13.38 15.65
N ASN A 167 -23.18 14.23 15.77
CA ASN A 167 -23.74 14.61 17.10
C ASN A 167 -24.68 13.54 17.67
N THR A 168 -25.24 12.66 16.84
CA THR A 168 -26.25 11.68 17.25
C THR A 168 -25.69 10.28 17.43
N TYR A 169 -24.71 9.92 16.62
CA TYR A 169 -24.16 8.56 16.57
C TYR A 169 -22.65 8.55 16.86
N ARG A 170 -22.15 7.41 17.34
CA ARG A 170 -20.71 7.18 17.56
C ARG A 170 -20.00 6.96 16.23
N THR A 171 -19.55 8.01 15.63
CA THR A 171 -18.87 8.00 14.33
C THR A 171 -17.37 8.24 14.48
N ASP A 172 -16.60 7.76 13.51
CA ASP A 172 -15.18 8.12 13.32
C ASP A 172 -15.08 9.21 12.23
N PRO A 173 -14.82 10.48 12.59
CA PRO A 173 -14.73 11.56 11.62
C PRO A 173 -13.53 11.42 10.66
N ASN A 174 -12.55 10.54 10.96
CA ASN A 174 -11.43 10.25 10.08
C ASN A 174 -11.73 9.12 9.08
N SER A 175 -12.96 8.57 9.12
CA SER A 175 -13.37 7.44 8.28
C SER A 175 -14.72 7.70 7.60
N ARG A 176 -14.88 8.90 7.04
CA ARG A 176 -16.05 9.27 6.23
C ARG A 176 -15.86 8.80 4.80
N THR A 177 -16.85 8.08 4.28
CA THR A 177 -16.87 7.62 2.88
C THR A 177 -18.05 8.24 2.16
N TYR A 178 -17.83 8.73 0.95
CA TYR A 178 -18.87 9.10 -0.01
C TYR A 178 -19.10 7.97 -0.99
N PHE A 179 -20.37 7.66 -1.28
CA PHE A 179 -20.75 6.75 -2.36
C PHE A 179 -21.76 7.48 -3.30
N GLY A 180 -21.44 7.52 -4.59
CA GLY A 180 -22.33 8.02 -5.61
C GLY A 180 -22.19 7.28 -6.93
N TYR A 181 -23.30 7.02 -7.62
CA TYR A 181 -23.35 6.37 -8.91
C TYR A 181 -23.98 7.30 -9.96
N SER A 182 -23.51 7.23 -11.22
CA SER A 182 -24.04 8.05 -12.32
C SER A 182 -23.91 9.55 -12.01
N MET A 183 -25.01 10.31 -11.96
CA MET A 183 -25.03 11.72 -11.53
C MET A 183 -24.54 11.90 -10.09
N GLY A 184 -24.79 10.93 -9.19
CA GLY A 184 -24.20 10.91 -7.86
C GLY A 184 -22.68 10.77 -7.90
N GLY A 185 -22.14 9.98 -8.84
CA GLY A 185 -20.71 9.89 -9.11
C GLY A 185 -20.12 11.21 -9.65
N GLU A 186 -20.82 11.87 -10.57
CA GLU A 186 -20.47 13.21 -11.07
C GLU A 186 -20.37 14.23 -9.94
N PHE A 187 -21.36 14.23 -9.04
CA PHE A 187 -21.35 15.08 -7.84
C PHE A 187 -20.18 14.75 -6.91
N GLY A 188 -19.86 13.45 -6.71
CA GLY A 188 -18.71 13.02 -5.94
C GLY A 188 -17.38 13.54 -6.52
N ALA A 189 -17.21 13.53 -7.83
CA ALA A 189 -16.05 14.09 -8.51
C ALA A 189 -15.92 15.61 -8.26
N TYR A 190 -17.04 16.33 -8.29
CA TYR A 190 -17.08 17.75 -7.95
C TYR A 190 -16.69 18.02 -6.48
N VAL A 191 -17.22 17.25 -5.53
CA VAL A 191 -16.90 17.37 -4.10
C VAL A 191 -15.42 17.15 -3.86
N LEU A 192 -14.85 16.08 -4.44
CA LEU A 192 -13.44 15.73 -4.32
C LEU A 192 -12.50 16.87 -4.73
N LEU A 193 -12.83 17.57 -5.81
CA LEU A 193 -11.99 18.66 -6.33
C LEU A 193 -12.21 20.00 -5.61
N THR A 194 -13.39 20.25 -5.04
CA THR A 194 -13.71 21.56 -4.46
C THR A 194 -13.62 21.62 -2.94
N GLN A 195 -13.96 20.54 -2.25
CA GLN A 195 -13.90 20.41 -0.79
C GLN A 195 -13.49 18.98 -0.39
N PRO A 196 -12.26 18.56 -0.71
CA PRO A 196 -11.78 17.20 -0.50
C PRO A 196 -11.79 16.74 0.96
N ASP A 197 -11.72 17.66 1.90
CA ASP A 197 -11.78 17.44 3.36
C ASP A 197 -13.15 16.95 3.85
N THR A 198 -14.17 16.91 2.98
CA THR A 198 -15.51 16.43 3.35
C THR A 198 -15.52 14.95 3.65
N PHE A 199 -14.79 14.16 2.86
CA PHE A 199 -14.70 12.71 3.00
C PHE A 199 -13.24 12.23 2.87
N ASN A 200 -12.93 11.15 3.56
CA ASN A 200 -11.62 10.49 3.47
C ASN A 200 -11.57 9.51 2.29
N ASN A 201 -12.73 8.92 1.96
CA ASN A 201 -12.85 7.94 0.89
C ASN A 201 -13.98 8.34 -0.07
N TYR A 202 -13.75 8.19 -1.36
CA TYR A 202 -14.72 8.50 -2.41
C TYR A 202 -14.95 7.29 -3.29
N ILE A 203 -16.19 6.83 -3.41
CA ILE A 203 -16.64 5.82 -4.35
C ILE A 203 -17.45 6.53 -5.43
N ILE A 204 -16.85 6.63 -6.60
CA ILE A 204 -17.36 7.36 -7.79
C ILE A 204 -17.69 6.31 -8.86
N GLY A 205 -18.93 5.79 -8.82
CA GLY A 205 -19.39 4.73 -9.72
C GLY A 205 -19.94 5.30 -11.02
N SER A 206 -19.45 4.82 -12.16
CA SER A 206 -19.88 5.22 -13.53
C SER A 206 -20.33 6.68 -13.63
N PRO A 207 -19.46 7.65 -13.29
CA PRO A 207 -19.86 9.06 -13.18
C PRO A 207 -20.26 9.63 -14.53
N SER A 208 -21.36 10.39 -14.56
CA SER A 208 -21.90 11.03 -15.78
C SER A 208 -21.11 12.28 -16.21
N ILE A 209 -19.79 12.17 -16.35
CA ILE A 209 -18.86 13.30 -16.54
C ILE A 209 -18.49 13.64 -17.98
N LYS A 210 -19.05 12.97 -18.98
CA LYS A 210 -18.69 13.11 -20.40
C LYS A 210 -18.56 14.57 -20.86
N ASN A 211 -19.49 15.43 -20.46
CA ASN A 211 -19.49 16.84 -20.83
C ASN A 211 -18.93 17.76 -19.74
N GLU A 212 -18.42 17.20 -18.67
CA GLU A 212 -18.00 17.93 -17.47
C GLU A 212 -16.47 17.86 -17.21
N VAL A 213 -15.74 16.98 -17.92
CA VAL A 213 -14.30 16.75 -17.69
C VAL A 213 -13.47 18.03 -17.83
N SER A 214 -13.75 18.84 -18.87
CA SER A 214 -13.05 20.12 -19.05
C SER A 214 -13.28 21.09 -17.88
N TYR A 215 -14.48 21.10 -17.32
CA TYR A 215 -14.78 21.92 -16.14
C TYR A 215 -14.15 21.36 -14.86
N LEU A 216 -14.12 20.03 -14.71
CA LEU A 216 -13.40 19.38 -13.62
C LEU A 216 -11.89 19.66 -13.69
N SER A 217 -11.32 19.70 -14.91
CA SER A 217 -9.92 20.11 -15.12
C SER A 217 -9.69 21.57 -14.71
N GLU A 218 -10.62 22.47 -15.04
CA GLU A 218 -10.56 23.87 -14.61
C GLU A 218 -10.63 24.00 -13.07
N LEU A 219 -11.53 23.26 -12.43
CA LEU A 219 -11.61 23.20 -10.96
C LEU A 219 -10.30 22.68 -10.34
N ASN A 220 -9.76 21.62 -10.91
CA ASN A 220 -8.47 21.09 -10.48
C ASN A 220 -7.35 22.13 -10.57
N SER A 221 -7.33 22.92 -11.65
CA SER A 221 -6.33 24.00 -11.83
C SER A 221 -6.51 25.13 -10.82
N LYS A 222 -7.74 25.49 -10.46
CA LYS A 222 -8.04 26.52 -9.45
C LYS A 222 -7.70 26.11 -8.02
N PHE A 223 -7.84 24.84 -7.71
CA PHE A 223 -7.61 24.27 -6.38
C PHE A 223 -6.36 23.38 -6.33
N GLY A 224 -5.52 23.41 -7.35
CA GLY A 224 -4.33 22.57 -7.48
C GLY A 224 -3.12 23.09 -6.68
N PRO A 225 -2.09 22.24 -6.49
CA PRO A 225 -0.91 22.54 -5.67
C PRO A 225 0.00 23.63 -6.23
N TYR A 226 -0.20 24.08 -7.47
CA TYR A 226 0.67 25.05 -8.14
C TYR A 226 0.37 26.52 -7.82
N GLU A 227 -0.80 26.84 -7.27
CA GLU A 227 -1.06 28.20 -6.76
C GLU A 227 -0.70 28.27 -5.28
N ALA A 228 0.58 28.40 -5.01
CA ALA A 228 1.26 28.25 -3.72
C ALA A 228 0.97 29.33 -2.66
N SER A 229 -0.16 29.98 -2.64
CA SER A 229 -0.56 30.89 -1.56
C SER A 229 -1.48 30.27 -0.49
N ASN A 230 -2.04 29.06 -0.73
CA ASN A 230 -2.89 28.37 0.23
C ASN A 230 -2.34 26.98 0.56
N LYS A 231 -1.86 26.78 1.79
CA LYS A 231 -1.39 25.50 2.34
C LYS A 231 -2.44 24.35 2.36
N ASN A 232 -3.68 24.58 1.86
CA ASN A 232 -4.80 23.63 1.88
C ASN A 232 -5.13 23.00 0.52
N SER A 233 -4.26 23.06 -0.45
CA SER A 233 -4.54 22.58 -1.81
C SER A 233 -4.23 21.09 -2.08
N SER A 234 -3.62 20.37 -1.13
CA SER A 234 -3.33 18.95 -1.27
C SER A 234 -4.57 18.09 -0.94
N ILE A 235 -4.91 17.17 -1.83
CA ILE A 235 -5.99 16.19 -1.59
C ILE A 235 -5.41 15.02 -0.78
N LYS A 236 -6.07 14.71 0.34
CA LYS A 236 -5.82 13.50 1.14
C LYS A 236 -7.07 12.65 1.10
N ALA A 237 -7.14 11.72 0.17
CA ALA A 237 -8.30 10.85 -0.02
C ALA A 237 -7.95 9.56 -0.74
N ASN A 238 -8.68 8.48 -0.44
CA ASN A 238 -8.71 7.28 -1.24
C ASN A 238 -9.90 7.37 -2.22
N VAL A 239 -9.68 7.11 -3.49
CA VAL A 239 -10.68 7.27 -4.54
C VAL A 239 -10.82 5.98 -5.33
N PHE A 240 -12.03 5.39 -5.30
CA PHE A 240 -12.43 4.28 -6.12
C PHE A 240 -13.31 4.81 -7.27
N ILE A 241 -12.91 4.56 -8.50
CA ILE A 241 -13.67 4.96 -9.69
C ILE A 241 -14.00 3.70 -10.48
N SER A 242 -15.28 3.50 -10.82
CA SER A 242 -15.69 2.39 -11.68
C SER A 242 -16.36 2.88 -12.97
N ARG A 243 -16.38 2.01 -13.99
CA ARG A 243 -17.26 2.10 -15.17
C ARG A 243 -17.64 0.72 -15.68
N GLY A 244 -18.74 0.62 -16.38
CA GLY A 244 -19.09 -0.59 -17.12
C GLY A 244 -18.22 -0.78 -18.38
N SER A 245 -17.88 -2.03 -18.70
CA SER A 245 -17.07 -2.37 -19.90
C SER A 245 -17.77 -1.99 -21.21
N LEU A 246 -19.10 -1.93 -21.20
CA LEU A 246 -19.93 -1.57 -22.35
C LEU A 246 -20.20 -0.06 -22.44
N GLU A 247 -19.84 0.74 -21.44
CA GLU A 247 -19.95 2.21 -21.44
C GLU A 247 -18.77 2.85 -22.19
N LYS A 248 -18.62 2.52 -23.47
CA LYS A 248 -17.47 2.96 -24.28
C LYS A 248 -17.37 4.47 -24.45
N ASP A 249 -18.50 5.16 -24.46
CA ASP A 249 -18.56 6.62 -24.57
C ASP A 249 -18.16 7.37 -23.29
N MET A 250 -18.04 6.65 -22.17
CA MET A 250 -17.55 7.14 -20.88
C MET A 250 -16.09 6.77 -20.61
N GLU A 251 -15.48 5.94 -21.45
CA GLU A 251 -14.11 5.46 -21.26
C GLU A 251 -13.10 6.61 -21.25
N GLU A 252 -13.03 7.37 -22.34
CA GLU A 252 -12.11 8.51 -22.47
C GLU A 252 -12.35 9.60 -21.40
N PRO A 253 -13.59 10.06 -21.14
CA PRO A 253 -13.86 11.03 -20.07
C PRO A 253 -13.41 10.57 -18.68
N ILE A 254 -13.65 9.30 -18.34
CA ILE A 254 -13.24 8.76 -17.02
C ILE A 254 -11.71 8.62 -16.95
N ASP A 255 -11.05 8.21 -18.03
CA ASP A 255 -9.59 8.09 -18.08
C ASP A 255 -8.90 9.45 -18.00
N GLU A 256 -9.46 10.47 -18.63
CA GLU A 256 -9.00 11.84 -18.48
C GLU A 256 -9.15 12.33 -17.03
N PHE A 257 -10.30 12.07 -16.38
CA PHE A 257 -10.51 12.42 -14.98
C PHE A 257 -9.53 11.71 -14.04
N VAL A 258 -9.29 10.40 -14.24
CA VAL A 258 -8.27 9.63 -13.49
C VAL A 258 -6.88 10.24 -13.70
N SER A 259 -6.56 10.63 -14.93
CA SER A 259 -5.28 11.27 -15.27
C SER A 259 -5.12 12.62 -14.58
N ILE A 260 -6.18 13.44 -14.53
CA ILE A 260 -6.21 14.71 -13.78
C ILE A 260 -5.83 14.46 -12.30
N LEU A 261 -6.44 13.46 -11.67
CA LEU A 261 -6.16 13.14 -10.27
C LEU A 261 -4.73 12.61 -10.05
N LYS A 262 -4.28 11.66 -10.89
CA LYS A 262 -2.93 11.07 -10.76
C LYS A 262 -1.80 12.11 -11.04
N ASN A 263 -2.04 13.04 -11.95
CA ASN A 263 -1.07 14.09 -12.29
C ASN A 263 -0.87 15.13 -11.18
N ARG A 264 -1.76 15.21 -10.19
CA ARG A 264 -1.59 16.08 -9.02
C ARG A 264 -0.38 15.69 -8.17
N ARG A 265 -0.02 14.40 -8.15
CA ARG A 265 1.07 13.85 -7.33
C ARG A 265 0.95 14.17 -5.83
N ASP A 266 -0.26 14.39 -5.35
CA ASP A 266 -0.53 14.56 -3.92
C ASP A 266 -0.18 13.25 -3.20
N SER A 267 0.71 13.29 -2.22
CA SER A 267 1.17 12.10 -1.50
C SER A 267 0.07 11.40 -0.69
N GLY A 268 -0.99 12.14 -0.36
CA GLY A 268 -2.17 11.63 0.35
C GLY A 268 -3.29 11.13 -0.57
N LEU A 269 -3.14 11.18 -1.90
CA LEU A 269 -4.17 10.78 -2.85
C LEU A 269 -3.86 9.41 -3.45
N ALA A 270 -4.74 8.44 -3.23
CA ALA A 270 -4.69 7.13 -3.88
C ALA A 270 -5.91 6.96 -4.80
N VAL A 271 -5.69 6.58 -6.07
CA VAL A 271 -6.76 6.47 -7.08
C VAL A 271 -6.74 5.08 -7.70
N LEU A 272 -7.82 4.31 -7.48
CA LEU A 272 -8.08 3.01 -8.09
C LEU A 272 -9.17 3.14 -9.14
N LYS A 273 -8.88 2.77 -10.40
CA LYS A 273 -9.88 2.64 -11.46
C LYS A 273 -10.20 1.17 -11.70
N VAL A 274 -11.49 0.82 -11.75
CA VAL A 274 -11.98 -0.53 -12.00
C VAL A 274 -12.94 -0.53 -13.19
N VAL A 275 -12.74 -1.45 -14.13
CA VAL A 275 -13.69 -1.72 -15.22
C VAL A 275 -14.51 -2.94 -14.83
N ILE A 276 -15.83 -2.83 -14.89
CA ILE A 276 -16.78 -3.86 -14.47
C ILE A 276 -17.54 -4.35 -15.71
N ASP A 277 -17.67 -5.65 -15.87
CA ASP A 277 -18.44 -6.19 -16.98
C ASP A 277 -19.90 -5.75 -16.92
N GLY A 278 -20.37 -5.18 -18.02
CA GLY A 278 -21.74 -4.73 -18.16
C GLY A 278 -21.89 -3.30 -18.71
N ASP A 279 -23.12 -2.92 -18.88
CA ASP A 279 -23.55 -1.55 -19.19
C ASP A 279 -23.75 -0.72 -17.91
N HIS A 280 -24.27 0.49 -18.05
CA HIS A 280 -24.51 1.41 -16.94
C HIS A 280 -25.38 0.82 -15.82
N GLY A 281 -26.41 0.03 -16.17
CA GLY A 281 -27.31 -0.59 -15.19
C GLY A 281 -26.71 -1.86 -14.58
N THR A 282 -26.17 -2.73 -15.40
CA THR A 282 -25.68 -4.06 -14.97
C THR A 282 -24.32 -4.00 -14.25
N ALA A 283 -23.54 -2.94 -14.42
CA ALA A 283 -22.29 -2.71 -13.67
C ALA A 283 -22.53 -2.18 -12.24
N PHE A 284 -23.72 -1.64 -11.93
CA PHE A 284 -24.00 -1.07 -10.61
C PHE A 284 -23.84 -2.08 -9.45
N PRO A 285 -24.46 -3.28 -9.48
CA PRO A 285 -24.32 -4.23 -8.37
C PRO A 285 -22.86 -4.60 -8.07
N MET A 286 -22.08 -4.85 -9.11
CA MET A 286 -20.65 -5.17 -8.95
C MET A 286 -19.82 -3.97 -8.54
N THR A 287 -20.21 -2.75 -8.88
CA THR A 287 -19.61 -1.52 -8.35
C THR A 287 -19.77 -1.49 -6.82
N VAL A 288 -20.96 -1.77 -6.30
CA VAL A 288 -21.19 -1.84 -4.85
C VAL A 288 -20.32 -2.90 -4.21
N VAL A 289 -20.35 -4.15 -4.71
CA VAL A 289 -19.56 -5.26 -4.16
C VAL A 289 -18.07 -4.93 -4.15
N ARG A 290 -17.51 -4.50 -5.30
CA ARG A 290 -16.09 -4.19 -5.44
C ARG A 290 -15.66 -3.01 -4.57
N SER A 291 -16.48 -1.97 -4.49
CA SER A 291 -16.17 -0.80 -3.68
C SER A 291 -16.26 -1.06 -2.17
N VAL A 292 -17.20 -1.89 -1.72
CA VAL A 292 -17.31 -2.30 -0.31
C VAL A 292 -16.14 -3.22 0.07
N THR A 293 -15.75 -4.16 -0.80
CA THR A 293 -14.54 -4.99 -0.62
C THR A 293 -13.29 -4.11 -0.51
N TRP A 294 -13.15 -3.14 -1.44
CA TRP A 294 -12.06 -2.17 -1.40
C TRP A 294 -12.08 -1.36 -0.10
N LEU A 295 -13.23 -0.86 0.33
CA LEU A 295 -13.35 -0.09 1.57
C LEU A 295 -12.99 -0.94 2.80
N SER A 296 -13.37 -2.21 2.83
CA SER A 296 -12.96 -3.16 3.87
C SER A 296 -11.43 -3.28 3.96
N SER A 297 -10.75 -3.28 2.81
CA SER A 297 -9.27 -3.33 2.78
C SER A 297 -8.58 -2.08 3.34
N LEU A 298 -9.30 -0.94 3.42
CA LEU A 298 -8.77 0.29 4.05
C LEU A 298 -8.82 0.21 5.59
N MET A 299 -9.63 -0.66 6.13
CA MET A 299 -9.85 -0.83 7.57
C MET A 299 -9.03 -1.98 8.14
N SER A 300 -8.43 -2.78 7.28
CA SER A 300 -7.58 -3.92 7.65
C SER A 300 -6.14 -3.69 7.21
N PRO A 301 -5.15 -4.02 8.05
CA PRO A 301 -3.76 -4.05 7.63
C PRO A 301 -3.44 -5.26 6.72
N ILE A 302 -4.45 -6.11 6.42
CA ILE A 302 -4.33 -7.26 5.52
C ILE A 302 -4.94 -6.87 4.18
N SER A 303 -4.14 -6.89 3.11
CA SER A 303 -4.63 -6.65 1.76
C SER A 303 -5.32 -7.90 1.20
N ASN A 304 -6.45 -7.70 0.51
CA ASN A 304 -7.07 -8.74 -0.31
C ASN A 304 -6.54 -8.71 -1.75
N ASP A 305 -5.68 -7.74 -2.08
CA ASP A 305 -5.11 -7.60 -3.41
C ASP A 305 -4.00 -8.64 -3.63
N ASN A 306 -3.97 -9.22 -4.80
CA ASN A 306 -2.86 -10.05 -5.25
C ASN A 306 -1.63 -9.17 -5.55
N PHE A 307 -0.43 -9.76 -5.54
CA PHE A 307 0.87 -9.12 -5.77
C PHE A 307 1.00 -8.27 -7.06
N GLU A 308 -0.01 -8.31 -7.95
CA GLU A 308 0.00 -7.62 -9.25
C GLU A 308 -0.32 -6.12 -9.17
N ALA A 309 -0.89 -5.64 -8.07
CA ALA A 309 -1.18 -4.21 -7.93
C ALA A 309 0.11 -3.40 -7.76
N SER A 310 0.21 -2.29 -8.49
CA SER A 310 1.30 -1.34 -8.27
C SER A 310 1.24 -0.80 -6.84
N PHE A 311 2.38 -0.65 -6.17
CA PHE A 311 2.45 -0.01 -4.85
C PHE A 311 1.71 1.34 -4.80
N TRP A 312 1.75 2.09 -5.90
CA TRP A 312 1.10 3.40 -5.99
C TRP A 312 -0.42 3.34 -6.03
N ASP A 313 -0.98 2.20 -6.42
CA ASP A 313 -2.42 1.96 -6.46
C ASP A 313 -2.98 1.39 -5.14
N ILE A 314 -2.10 1.06 -4.17
CA ILE A 314 -2.52 0.63 -2.83
C ILE A 314 -3.18 1.80 -2.11
N PRO A 315 -4.43 1.64 -1.64
CA PRO A 315 -5.11 2.71 -0.90
C PRO A 315 -4.49 2.92 0.49
N HIS A 316 -4.66 4.13 1.02
CA HIS A 316 -4.22 4.42 2.38
C HIS A 316 -5.14 3.77 3.42
N LEU A 317 -4.58 3.21 4.49
CA LEU A 317 -5.35 2.81 5.67
C LEU A 317 -6.07 4.05 6.25
N ASN A 318 -7.31 3.85 6.71
CA ASN A 318 -8.07 4.92 7.37
C ASN A 318 -7.55 5.21 8.78
N ASN A 319 -7.06 4.18 9.46
CA ASN A 319 -6.47 4.27 10.79
C ASN A 319 -5.16 3.50 10.83
N ALA A 320 -4.24 3.89 11.72
CA ALA A 320 -3.06 3.08 11.99
C ALA A 320 -3.48 1.73 12.57
N TYR A 321 -2.87 0.65 12.05
CA TYR A 321 -2.86 -0.60 12.80
C TYR A 321 -1.69 -0.57 13.79
N VAL A 322 -1.94 -0.82 15.05
CA VAL A 322 -0.92 -0.82 16.09
C VAL A 322 -1.17 -1.98 17.04
N SER A 323 -0.16 -2.81 17.24
CA SER A 323 -0.19 -3.91 18.19
C SER A 323 1.05 -3.89 19.10
N THR A 324 0.83 -3.83 20.39
CA THR A 324 1.84 -4.03 21.44
C THR A 324 1.95 -5.51 21.88
N THR A 325 1.13 -6.38 21.28
CA THR A 325 1.15 -7.83 21.43
C THR A 325 0.87 -8.44 20.06
N PRO A 326 1.87 -8.45 19.14
CA PRO A 326 1.68 -8.94 17.79
C PRO A 326 1.16 -10.37 17.77
N GLU A 327 0.32 -10.68 16.79
CA GLU A 327 -0.26 -12.00 16.57
C GLU A 327 0.81 -12.98 16.07
N ASP A 328 0.82 -14.21 16.61
CA ASP A 328 1.62 -15.31 16.06
C ASP A 328 0.97 -15.85 14.76
N ARG A 329 1.51 -15.43 13.64
CA ARG A 329 1.01 -15.77 12.29
C ARG A 329 1.59 -17.06 11.73
N LYS A 330 2.41 -17.79 12.48
CA LYS A 330 3.10 -19.00 12.02
C LYS A 330 3.98 -18.77 10.78
N ASP A 331 4.48 -17.57 10.62
CA ASP A 331 5.32 -17.13 9.51
C ASP A 331 6.83 -17.22 9.81
N GLY A 332 7.19 -17.81 10.93
CA GLY A 332 8.59 -17.95 11.39
C GLY A 332 9.10 -16.77 12.22
N VAL A 333 8.26 -15.74 12.45
CA VAL A 333 8.57 -14.64 13.37
C VAL A 333 7.98 -14.93 14.75
N SER A 334 8.83 -15.17 15.73
CA SER A 334 8.40 -15.31 17.13
C SER A 334 7.86 -13.99 17.66
N VAL A 335 6.83 -14.02 18.48
CA VAL A 335 6.16 -12.84 19.03
C VAL A 335 6.18 -12.81 20.54
N ASP A 336 6.06 -11.61 21.13
CA ASP A 336 5.88 -11.39 22.57
C ASP A 336 5.15 -10.04 22.78
N THR A 337 4.84 -9.72 24.03
CA THR A 337 4.26 -8.43 24.41
C THR A 337 5.36 -7.37 24.61
N LEU A 338 5.10 -6.13 24.20
CA LEU A 338 5.98 -4.99 24.46
C LEU A 338 6.08 -4.72 25.96
N SER A 339 7.19 -5.15 26.53
CA SER A 339 7.46 -5.06 27.96
C SER A 339 8.49 -3.97 28.27
N VAL A 340 8.02 -2.71 28.27
CA VAL A 340 8.77 -1.51 28.62
C VAL A 340 8.01 -0.73 29.71
N LYS A 341 8.62 0.32 30.29
CA LYS A 341 7.93 1.17 31.25
C LYS A 341 6.69 1.82 30.63
N SER A 342 5.64 2.04 31.43
CA SER A 342 4.37 2.59 30.94
C SER A 342 4.52 3.91 30.15
N ASN A 343 5.36 4.81 30.62
CA ASN A 343 5.61 6.09 29.94
C ASN A 343 6.30 5.89 28.58
N ASP A 344 7.23 4.94 28.48
CA ASP A 344 7.95 4.62 27.26
C ASP A 344 6.99 3.96 26.26
N GLN A 345 6.11 3.07 26.73
CA GLN A 345 5.05 2.49 25.89
C GLN A 345 4.12 3.56 25.33
N GLN A 346 3.69 4.51 26.15
CA GLN A 346 2.85 5.64 25.70
C GLN A 346 3.59 6.51 24.68
N ALA A 347 4.89 6.73 24.85
CA ALA A 347 5.68 7.49 23.89
C ALA A 347 5.79 6.77 22.54
N ILE A 348 5.97 5.45 22.52
CA ILE A 348 5.98 4.65 21.28
C ILE A 348 4.61 4.67 20.60
N LEU A 349 3.51 4.54 21.35
CA LEU A 349 2.16 4.62 20.81
C LEU A 349 1.86 6.01 20.23
N LYS A 350 2.28 7.08 20.92
CA LYS A 350 2.16 8.44 20.42
C LYS A 350 2.97 8.65 19.14
N LEU A 351 4.21 8.16 19.09
CA LEU A 351 5.04 8.21 17.88
C LEU A 351 4.33 7.50 16.71
N SER A 352 3.74 6.33 16.96
CA SER A 352 2.97 5.58 15.96
C SER A 352 1.82 6.41 15.39
N GLN A 353 1.07 7.11 16.24
CA GLN A 353 -0.02 8.00 15.81
C GLN A 353 0.52 9.20 15.01
N GLU A 354 1.62 9.80 15.45
CA GLU A 354 2.27 10.92 14.75
C GLU A 354 2.81 10.52 13.36
N ILE A 355 3.32 9.30 13.22
CA ILE A 355 3.73 8.72 11.92
C ILE A 355 2.50 8.58 11.00
N PHE A 356 1.40 8.04 11.51
CA PHE A 356 0.16 7.91 10.75
C PHE A 356 -0.35 9.28 10.26
N GLU A 357 -0.30 10.28 11.11
CA GLU A 357 -0.66 11.67 10.78
C GLU A 357 0.31 12.35 9.80
N GLY A 358 1.46 11.73 9.52
CA GLY A 358 2.48 12.23 8.58
C GLY A 358 3.37 13.32 9.14
N LYS A 359 3.49 13.45 10.47
CA LYS A 359 4.35 14.45 11.12
C LYS A 359 5.84 14.18 10.94
N HIS A 360 6.22 12.94 10.65
CA HIS A 360 7.61 12.49 10.49
C HIS A 360 7.92 11.94 9.10
N GLY A 361 7.07 12.22 8.10
CA GLY A 361 7.18 11.72 6.73
C GLY A 361 6.15 10.65 6.37
N ASN A 362 6.34 9.99 5.21
CA ASN A 362 5.41 8.99 4.68
C ASN A 362 5.94 7.56 4.92
N TYR A 363 5.75 7.06 6.11
CA TYR A 363 6.10 5.69 6.47
C TYR A 363 4.88 4.77 6.40
N ASP A 364 5.14 3.49 6.10
CA ASP A 364 4.15 2.46 5.87
C ASP A 364 4.16 1.38 6.95
N ALA A 365 5.30 1.16 7.60
CA ALA A 365 5.41 0.25 8.73
C ALA A 365 6.52 0.65 9.70
N LEU A 366 6.30 0.32 10.98
CA LEU A 366 7.30 0.33 12.04
C LEU A 366 7.12 -0.93 12.90
N LEU A 367 8.15 -1.77 12.93
CA LEU A 367 8.17 -3.00 13.70
C LEU A 367 9.38 -2.99 14.65
N ILE A 368 9.21 -3.54 15.86
CA ILE A 368 10.27 -3.66 16.85
C ILE A 368 10.35 -5.11 17.32
N SER A 369 11.51 -5.72 17.15
CA SER A 369 11.87 -7.02 17.72
C SER A 369 12.88 -6.82 18.85
N HIS A 370 12.61 -7.43 20.00
CA HIS A 370 13.48 -7.43 21.15
C HIS A 370 13.75 -8.88 21.59
N LYS A 371 15.03 -9.24 21.75
CA LYS A 371 15.44 -10.63 22.06
C LYS A 371 14.88 -11.64 21.06
N ASN A 372 14.97 -11.31 19.77
CA ASN A 372 14.47 -12.11 18.65
C ASN A 372 12.94 -12.33 18.61
N LYS A 373 12.16 -11.58 19.38
CA LYS A 373 10.70 -11.64 19.36
C LYS A 373 10.12 -10.31 18.92
N LEU A 374 9.21 -10.33 17.95
CA LEU A 374 8.45 -9.16 17.55
C LEU A 374 7.54 -8.74 18.71
N VAL A 375 7.77 -7.54 19.27
CA VAL A 375 7.06 -7.01 20.44
C VAL A 375 6.18 -5.82 20.12
N PHE A 376 6.41 -5.18 18.98
CA PHE A 376 5.60 -4.08 18.47
C PHE A 376 5.46 -4.18 16.97
N GLU A 377 4.26 -4.03 16.47
CA GLU A 377 3.95 -4.12 15.05
C GLU A 377 2.93 -3.04 14.68
N SER A 378 3.27 -2.21 13.70
CA SER A 378 2.36 -1.17 13.23
C SER A 378 2.47 -0.96 11.73
N TYR A 379 1.30 -0.64 11.11
CA TYR A 379 1.17 -0.34 9.69
C TYR A 379 0.37 0.93 9.50
N TYR A 380 0.78 1.71 8.52
CA TYR A 380 0.24 3.03 8.21
C TYR A 380 -0.01 3.15 6.71
N LYS A 381 -0.78 4.11 6.31
CA LYS A 381 -0.93 4.53 4.90
C LYS A 381 -1.02 3.33 3.93
N LYS A 382 0.03 3.06 3.15
CA LYS A 382 0.09 1.97 2.16
C LYS A 382 0.62 0.65 2.74
N GLY A 383 1.09 0.64 3.97
CA GLY A 383 1.61 -0.55 4.64
C GLY A 383 0.55 -1.63 4.85
N ARG A 384 0.90 -2.87 4.54
CA ARG A 384 0.08 -4.07 4.78
C ARG A 384 0.94 -5.19 5.33
N ILE A 385 0.33 -6.02 6.19
CA ILE A 385 1.03 -7.15 6.81
C ILE A 385 1.47 -8.18 5.76
N ASN A 386 0.61 -8.42 4.78
CA ASN A 386 0.75 -9.49 3.79
C ASN A 386 1.16 -9.00 2.39
N LEU A 387 1.56 -7.74 2.25
CA LEU A 387 1.97 -7.18 0.97
C LEU A 387 3.44 -6.75 1.03
N PRO A 388 4.31 -7.32 0.16
CA PRO A 388 5.72 -6.97 0.14
C PRO A 388 5.96 -5.51 -0.24
N HIS A 389 6.83 -4.85 0.50
CA HIS A 389 7.24 -3.46 0.31
C HIS A 389 8.61 -3.36 -0.36
N GLY A 390 8.77 -2.40 -1.29
CA GLY A 390 10.02 -2.16 -1.99
C GLY A 390 11.17 -1.79 -1.04
N GLN A 391 12.32 -2.44 -1.18
CA GLN A 391 13.46 -2.29 -0.28
C GLN A 391 14.45 -1.22 -0.72
N ALA A 392 14.34 -0.72 -1.94
CA ALA A 392 15.30 0.24 -2.50
C ALA A 392 16.76 -0.21 -2.24
N SER A 393 17.65 0.71 -1.85
CA SER A 393 19.07 0.41 -1.65
C SER A 393 19.41 -0.45 -0.43
N ALA A 394 18.45 -0.78 0.44
CA ALA A 394 18.68 -1.75 1.51
C ALA A 394 19.09 -3.14 0.97
N VAL A 395 18.71 -3.44 -0.28
CA VAL A 395 19.10 -4.67 -1.01
C VAL A 395 20.62 -4.88 -1.05
N LYS A 396 21.41 -3.80 -1.07
CA LYS A 396 22.87 -3.90 -1.04
C LYS A 396 23.36 -4.67 0.20
N ALA A 397 22.77 -4.38 1.36
CA ALA A 397 23.07 -5.09 2.60
C ALA A 397 22.66 -6.58 2.50
N TYR A 398 21.54 -6.89 1.83
CA TYR A 398 21.13 -8.27 1.60
C TYR A 398 22.07 -8.99 0.63
N THR A 399 22.57 -8.31 -0.40
CA THR A 399 23.63 -8.84 -1.28
C THR A 399 24.91 -9.18 -0.48
N SER A 400 25.24 -8.35 0.50
CA SER A 400 26.35 -8.66 1.44
C SER A 400 26.10 -9.94 2.22
N LEU A 401 24.87 -10.17 2.74
CA LEU A 401 24.54 -11.41 3.45
C LEU A 401 24.69 -12.64 2.54
N ILE A 402 24.30 -12.53 1.26
CA ILE A 402 24.43 -13.61 0.28
C ILE A 402 25.92 -13.98 0.07
N LEU A 403 26.80 -12.98 -0.04
CA LEU A 403 28.25 -13.21 -0.10
C LEU A 403 28.76 -13.90 1.19
N GLY A 404 28.30 -13.44 2.36
CA GLY A 404 28.64 -14.06 3.64
C GLY A 404 28.18 -15.52 3.73
N ARG A 405 27.06 -15.88 3.08
CA ARG A 405 26.62 -17.28 2.95
C ARG A 405 27.55 -18.08 2.05
N ALA A 406 27.97 -17.51 0.92
CA ALA A 406 28.92 -18.17 0.02
C ALA A 406 30.25 -18.46 0.72
N ILE A 407 30.71 -17.52 1.58
CA ILE A 407 31.89 -17.72 2.44
C ILE A 407 31.63 -18.83 3.47
N GLN A 408 30.48 -18.83 4.15
CA GLN A 408 30.13 -19.86 5.14
C GLN A 408 30.16 -21.28 4.54
N LEU A 409 29.77 -21.39 3.27
CA LEU A 409 29.76 -22.67 2.55
C LEU A 409 31.11 -23.05 1.89
N GLY A 410 32.13 -22.18 2.01
CA GLY A 410 33.48 -22.45 1.48
C GLY A 410 33.62 -22.20 -0.03
N TYR A 411 32.66 -21.52 -0.67
CA TYR A 411 32.81 -21.12 -2.10
C TYR A 411 33.75 -19.92 -2.26
N LEU A 412 33.94 -19.16 -1.20
CA LEU A 412 34.91 -18.08 -1.04
C LEU A 412 35.46 -18.12 0.38
N TYR A 413 36.62 -17.49 0.58
CA TYR A 413 37.26 -17.33 1.88
C TYR A 413 37.48 -15.85 2.20
N MET A 414 37.74 -15.50 3.45
CA MET A 414 37.96 -14.11 3.90
C MET A 414 39.13 -13.44 3.16
N GLU A 415 40.18 -14.19 2.84
CA GLU A 415 41.35 -13.73 2.09
C GLU A 415 41.01 -13.37 0.63
N ASP A 416 39.98 -13.99 0.08
CA ASP A 416 39.51 -13.75 -1.28
C ASP A 416 38.92 -12.36 -1.46
N LEU A 417 38.46 -11.74 -0.38
CA LEU A 417 37.95 -10.36 -0.42
C LEU A 417 38.99 -9.35 -0.87
N HIS A 418 40.28 -9.65 -0.71
CA HIS A 418 41.39 -8.80 -1.10
C HIS A 418 42.02 -9.18 -2.45
N LYS A 419 41.56 -10.27 -3.08
CA LYS A 419 41.97 -10.64 -4.44
C LYS A 419 41.21 -9.79 -5.49
N PRO A 420 41.81 -9.49 -6.63
CA PRO A 420 41.11 -8.88 -7.74
C PRO A 420 39.87 -9.69 -8.14
N LEU A 421 38.72 -9.02 -8.33
CA LEU A 421 37.45 -9.70 -8.64
C LEU A 421 37.51 -10.51 -9.95
N ILE A 422 38.33 -10.08 -10.92
CA ILE A 422 38.57 -10.79 -12.19
C ILE A 422 39.16 -12.21 -11.97
N HIS A 423 39.76 -12.47 -10.82
CA HIS A 423 40.28 -13.80 -10.45
C HIS A 423 39.16 -14.88 -10.38
N PHE A 424 37.96 -14.47 -10.07
CA PHE A 424 36.78 -15.33 -9.92
C PHE A 424 35.96 -15.44 -11.22
N LEU A 425 36.27 -14.63 -12.23
CA LEU A 425 35.54 -14.52 -13.47
C LEU A 425 36.33 -15.20 -14.62
N LYS A 426 35.69 -16.12 -15.35
CA LYS A 426 36.35 -16.91 -16.36
C LYS A 426 36.28 -16.29 -17.76
N ASP A 427 35.27 -15.46 -18.02
CA ASP A 427 34.91 -14.97 -19.33
C ASP A 427 35.29 -13.49 -19.54
N ILE A 428 36.32 -12.99 -18.81
CA ILE A 428 36.80 -11.61 -18.91
C ILE A 428 37.96 -11.49 -19.87
N ASP A 429 37.82 -10.70 -20.91
CA ASP A 429 38.87 -10.30 -21.84
C ASP A 429 39.71 -9.17 -21.26
N LEU A 430 40.87 -9.52 -20.71
CA LEU A 430 41.76 -8.57 -20.03
C LEU A 430 42.39 -7.52 -20.95
N GLU A 431 42.43 -7.77 -22.26
CA GLU A 431 42.99 -6.86 -23.23
C GLU A 431 42.08 -5.64 -23.49
N LYS A 432 40.78 -5.82 -23.24
CA LYS A 432 39.74 -4.79 -23.46
C LYS A 432 39.40 -3.95 -22.25
N ILE A 433 39.77 -4.37 -21.06
CA ILE A 433 39.40 -3.63 -19.85
C ILE A 433 40.24 -2.34 -19.69
N THR A 434 39.64 -1.33 -19.09
CA THR A 434 40.34 -0.06 -18.83
C THR A 434 41.47 -0.27 -17.83
N LYS A 435 42.55 0.53 -17.98
CA LYS A 435 43.72 0.47 -17.12
C LYS A 435 43.35 0.69 -15.63
N GLY A 436 43.82 -0.23 -14.78
CA GLY A 436 43.61 -0.22 -13.32
C GLY A 436 42.36 -0.97 -12.87
N ALA A 437 41.41 -1.28 -13.77
CA ALA A 437 40.21 -2.03 -13.45
C ALA A 437 40.53 -3.48 -13.02
N GLU A 438 41.64 -4.02 -13.52
CA GLU A 438 42.15 -5.35 -13.15
C GLU A 438 42.52 -5.48 -11.66
N LYS A 439 42.63 -4.34 -10.94
CA LYS A 439 43.00 -4.30 -9.51
C LYS A 439 41.81 -4.11 -8.57
N ILE A 440 40.60 -4.05 -9.11
CA ILE A 440 39.40 -3.92 -8.26
C ILE A 440 39.20 -5.22 -7.47
N THR A 441 39.14 -5.13 -6.14
CA THR A 441 38.90 -6.28 -5.26
C THR A 441 37.46 -6.30 -4.77
N LEU A 442 36.99 -7.46 -4.26
CA LEU A 442 35.70 -7.54 -3.58
C LEU A 442 35.61 -6.57 -2.41
N HIS A 443 36.68 -6.45 -1.59
CA HIS A 443 36.74 -5.48 -0.50
C HIS A 443 36.46 -4.05 -0.97
N LYS A 444 37.10 -3.64 -2.09
CA LYS A 444 36.87 -2.30 -2.65
C LYS A 444 35.45 -2.12 -3.16
N ALA A 445 34.88 -3.12 -3.83
CA ALA A 445 33.50 -3.07 -4.29
C ALA A 445 32.54 -2.99 -3.09
N LEU A 446 32.69 -3.84 -2.08
CA LEU A 446 31.84 -3.87 -0.89
C LEU A 446 31.88 -2.57 -0.08
N THR A 447 33.01 -1.86 -0.10
CA THR A 447 33.19 -0.56 0.58
C THR A 447 32.92 0.66 -0.30
N MET A 448 32.35 0.49 -1.50
CA MET A 448 32.08 1.57 -2.47
C MET A 448 33.33 2.27 -3.01
N HIS A 449 34.48 1.56 -3.10
CA HIS A 449 35.76 2.04 -3.59
C HIS A 449 36.19 1.36 -4.91
N GLY A 450 35.25 0.76 -5.67
CA GLY A 450 35.56 0.12 -6.97
C GLY A 450 36.20 1.07 -7.98
N GLY A 451 35.85 2.37 -7.93
CA GLY A 451 36.46 3.40 -8.76
C GLY A 451 35.99 3.44 -10.21
N LEU A 452 34.92 2.67 -10.54
CA LEU A 452 34.32 2.69 -11.87
C LEU A 452 33.56 4.00 -12.11
N THR A 453 33.81 4.63 -13.25
CA THR A 453 33.13 5.86 -13.68
C THR A 453 32.75 5.72 -15.15
N ILE A 454 31.45 5.66 -15.41
CA ILE A 454 30.85 5.55 -16.75
C ILE A 454 29.90 6.72 -16.92
N ASP A 455 29.94 7.40 -18.07
CA ASP A 455 29.04 8.50 -18.34
C ASP A 455 27.59 7.99 -18.45
N SER A 456 26.64 8.73 -17.87
CA SER A 456 25.25 8.30 -17.74
C SER A 456 24.56 8.02 -19.09
N GLU A 457 24.90 8.78 -20.12
CA GLU A 457 24.36 8.57 -21.47
C GLU A 457 24.88 7.26 -22.07
N VAL A 458 26.19 7.00 -21.93
CA VAL A 458 26.82 5.74 -22.37
C VAL A 458 26.20 4.57 -21.65
N TRP A 459 25.97 4.68 -20.32
CA TRP A 459 25.34 3.60 -19.56
C TRP A 459 23.91 3.30 -20.03
N LYS A 460 23.09 4.34 -20.26
CA LYS A 460 21.72 4.17 -20.78
C LYS A 460 21.70 3.49 -22.16
N GLU A 461 22.63 3.85 -23.04
CA GLU A 461 22.75 3.19 -24.35
C GLU A 461 23.11 1.71 -24.22
N LEU A 462 23.99 1.37 -23.30
CA LEU A 462 24.40 -0.01 -23.03
C LEU A 462 23.24 -0.86 -22.44
N GLU A 463 22.45 -0.29 -21.54
CA GLU A 463 21.26 -0.99 -21.01
C GLU A 463 20.24 -1.32 -22.10
N ASN A 464 20.14 -0.53 -23.16
CA ASN A 464 19.30 -0.81 -24.31
C ASN A 464 19.84 -1.94 -25.21
N VAL A 465 21.16 -2.22 -25.15
CA VAL A 465 21.82 -3.32 -25.92
C VAL A 465 22.11 -4.51 -24.99
N SER A 466 21.07 -5.11 -24.43
CA SER A 466 21.14 -6.08 -23.34
C SER A 466 22.01 -7.33 -23.59
N VAL A 467 22.29 -7.70 -24.86
CA VAL A 467 23.07 -8.90 -25.19
C VAL A 467 24.49 -8.85 -24.63
N ARG A 468 25.14 -7.66 -24.65
CA ARG A 468 26.50 -7.47 -24.10
C ARG A 468 26.56 -7.57 -22.58
N LEU A 469 25.42 -7.40 -21.91
CA LEU A 469 25.33 -7.36 -20.45
C LEU A 469 25.02 -8.74 -19.83
N LYS A 470 24.85 -9.82 -20.61
CA LYS A 470 24.45 -11.11 -20.06
C LYS A 470 25.55 -11.76 -19.22
N GLY A 471 25.19 -12.24 -18.01
CA GLY A 471 26.09 -12.91 -17.08
C GLY A 471 27.34 -12.06 -16.78
N GLN A 472 28.52 -12.64 -16.94
CA GLN A 472 29.80 -11.94 -16.75
C GLN A 472 30.07 -10.83 -17.77
N GLY A 473 29.34 -10.78 -18.89
CA GLY A 473 29.37 -9.68 -19.86
C GLY A 473 29.00 -8.34 -19.24
N LEU A 474 28.20 -8.33 -18.16
CA LEU A 474 27.94 -7.13 -17.35
C LEU A 474 29.25 -6.56 -16.80
N VAL A 475 30.05 -7.37 -16.12
CA VAL A 475 31.34 -6.92 -15.54
C VAL A 475 32.32 -6.56 -16.67
N GLN A 476 32.43 -7.39 -17.72
CA GLN A 476 33.25 -7.05 -18.90
C GLN A 476 32.92 -5.64 -19.42
N THR A 477 31.63 -5.34 -19.61
CA THR A 477 31.19 -4.06 -20.14
C THR A 477 31.48 -2.91 -19.15
N LEU A 478 31.27 -3.12 -17.86
CA LEU A 478 31.59 -2.12 -16.83
C LEU A 478 33.11 -1.80 -16.81
N LEU A 479 33.96 -2.82 -16.92
CA LEU A 479 35.41 -2.66 -16.90
C LEU A 479 35.95 -2.05 -18.22
N GLU A 480 35.33 -2.30 -19.37
CA GLU A 480 35.69 -1.71 -20.67
C GLU A 480 35.29 -0.24 -20.77
N GLN A 481 34.06 0.10 -20.34
CA GLN A 481 33.46 1.42 -20.57
C GLN A 481 33.80 2.44 -19.49
N SER A 482 34.40 2.01 -18.40
CA SER A 482 34.83 2.91 -17.34
C SER A 482 36.04 3.76 -17.77
N LYS A 483 36.08 4.97 -17.25
CA LYS A 483 37.35 5.75 -17.27
C LYS A 483 38.44 4.98 -16.51
N PRO A 484 39.74 5.26 -16.76
CA PRO A 484 40.82 4.56 -16.04
C PRO A 484 40.67 4.59 -14.54
N VAL A 485 40.83 3.43 -13.92
CA VAL A 485 40.72 3.28 -12.45
C VAL A 485 42.05 3.64 -11.82
N THR A 486 42.05 4.70 -11.04
CA THR A 486 43.25 5.29 -10.39
C THR A 486 43.04 5.32 -8.87
N GLN A 487 44.08 5.62 -8.11
CA GLN A 487 43.96 5.83 -6.67
C GLN A 487 42.96 6.97 -6.35
N GLU A 488 42.85 7.94 -7.23
CA GLU A 488 41.93 9.06 -7.05
C GLU A 488 40.47 8.66 -7.31
N SER A 489 40.18 7.85 -8.34
CA SER A 489 38.84 7.36 -8.63
C SER A 489 38.37 6.32 -7.57
N GLN A 490 39.28 5.64 -6.89
CA GLN A 490 39.01 4.68 -5.81
C GLN A 490 38.78 5.37 -4.46
N LYS A 491 38.11 6.53 -4.44
CA LYS A 491 37.52 7.14 -3.25
C LYS A 491 36.11 6.59 -3.03
N TYR A 492 35.57 6.76 -1.83
CA TYR A 492 34.19 6.37 -1.55
C TYR A 492 33.24 7.08 -2.55
N LEU A 493 32.53 6.28 -3.35
CA LEU A 493 31.53 6.75 -4.29
C LEU A 493 30.34 5.78 -4.26
N TYR A 494 29.28 6.21 -3.61
CA TYR A 494 28.05 5.40 -3.52
C TYR A 494 27.40 5.24 -4.89
N GLY A 495 27.12 4.00 -5.28
CA GLY A 495 26.51 3.72 -6.58
C GLY A 495 26.12 2.25 -6.75
N ASN A 496 25.54 1.92 -7.91
CA ASN A 496 25.01 0.57 -8.19
C ASN A 496 26.02 -0.35 -8.89
N PHE A 497 27.10 0.17 -9.48
CA PHE A 497 28.10 -0.69 -10.15
C PHE A 497 28.79 -1.64 -9.15
N ASN A 498 29.10 -1.16 -7.96
CA ASN A 498 29.76 -1.98 -6.95
C ASN A 498 28.97 -3.24 -6.54
N PRO A 499 27.68 -3.18 -6.18
CA PRO A 499 26.91 -4.39 -5.90
C PRO A 499 26.72 -5.29 -7.13
N MET A 500 26.67 -4.74 -8.36
CA MET A 500 26.64 -5.55 -9.59
C MET A 500 27.92 -6.38 -9.74
N LEU A 501 29.09 -5.80 -9.47
CA LEU A 501 30.36 -6.55 -9.45
C LEU A 501 30.31 -7.71 -8.45
N VAL A 502 29.83 -7.45 -7.24
CA VAL A 502 29.72 -8.46 -6.17
C VAL A 502 28.75 -9.58 -6.56
N MET A 503 27.59 -9.26 -7.09
CA MET A 503 26.61 -10.28 -7.51
C MET A 503 27.14 -11.16 -8.63
N THR A 504 27.88 -10.58 -9.60
CA THR A 504 28.49 -11.36 -10.69
C THR A 504 29.54 -12.34 -10.16
N VAL A 505 30.32 -11.94 -9.14
CA VAL A 505 31.26 -12.86 -8.49
C VAL A 505 30.51 -13.95 -7.72
N ILE A 506 29.45 -13.62 -6.99
CA ILE A 506 28.62 -14.62 -6.31
C ILE A 506 28.12 -15.64 -7.35
N ASP A 507 27.56 -15.21 -8.47
CA ASP A 507 27.05 -16.10 -9.52
C ASP A 507 28.14 -16.99 -10.11
N ALA A 508 29.37 -16.49 -10.24
CA ALA A 508 30.48 -17.22 -10.80
C ALA A 508 31.06 -18.32 -9.89
N VAL A 509 30.89 -18.18 -8.54
CA VAL A 509 31.52 -19.08 -7.56
C VAL A 509 30.54 -20.08 -6.93
N VAL A 510 29.23 -19.74 -6.87
CA VAL A 510 28.24 -20.63 -6.28
C VAL A 510 27.80 -21.71 -7.27
N PRO A 511 27.33 -22.88 -6.81
CA PRO A 511 26.81 -23.92 -7.70
C PRO A 511 25.49 -23.50 -8.34
N GLY A 512 25.36 -23.69 -9.63
CA GLY A 512 24.16 -23.38 -10.40
C GLY A 512 24.04 -21.88 -10.72
N THR A 513 23.01 -21.22 -10.26
CA THR A 513 22.77 -19.79 -10.48
C THR A 513 22.68 -19.05 -9.16
N SER A 514 23.08 -17.78 -9.13
CA SER A 514 22.91 -16.91 -7.97
C SER A 514 21.43 -16.78 -7.55
N GLU A 515 20.49 -16.80 -8.49
CA GLU A 515 19.05 -16.79 -8.21
C GLU A 515 18.62 -17.99 -7.39
N ASN A 516 19.01 -19.21 -7.81
CA ASN A 516 18.69 -20.42 -7.07
C ASN A 516 19.40 -20.45 -5.71
N PHE A 517 20.65 -19.99 -5.66
CA PHE A 517 21.42 -19.90 -4.43
C PHE A 517 20.75 -18.97 -3.40
N ILE A 518 20.33 -17.77 -3.81
CA ILE A 518 19.58 -16.83 -2.97
C ILE A 518 18.32 -17.50 -2.43
N LYS A 519 17.54 -18.13 -3.32
CA LYS A 519 16.31 -18.80 -2.94
C LYS A 519 16.57 -19.90 -1.91
N THR A 520 17.43 -20.86 -2.22
CA THR A 520 17.58 -22.08 -1.39
C THR A 520 18.43 -21.85 -0.15
N GLU A 521 19.46 -21.00 -0.22
CA GLU A 521 20.45 -20.84 0.84
C GLU A 521 20.17 -19.65 1.77
N ILE A 522 19.28 -18.74 1.38
CA ILE A 522 18.88 -17.60 2.23
C ILE A 522 17.36 -17.60 2.46
N LEU A 523 16.55 -17.45 1.42
CA LEU A 523 15.12 -17.16 1.57
C LEU A 523 14.34 -18.36 2.13
N ASP A 524 14.54 -19.55 1.57
CA ASP A 524 13.87 -20.77 2.04
C ASP A 524 14.30 -21.12 3.48
N LYS A 525 15.58 -20.91 3.85
CA LYS A 525 16.08 -21.15 5.22
C LYS A 525 15.48 -20.19 6.24
N LEU A 526 15.24 -18.93 5.84
CA LEU A 526 14.57 -17.93 6.67
C LEU A 526 13.03 -18.05 6.64
N GLY A 527 12.47 -18.96 5.83
CA GLY A 527 11.03 -19.08 5.62
C GLY A 527 10.45 -17.81 4.99
N ILE A 528 11.18 -17.16 4.08
CA ILE A 528 10.72 -16.01 3.29
C ILE A 528 10.13 -16.55 1.99
N THR A 529 8.81 -16.54 1.89
CA THR A 529 8.07 -17.11 0.74
C THR A 529 7.33 -16.06 -0.08
N ALA A 530 6.97 -14.93 0.54
CA ALA A 530 6.25 -13.83 -0.08
C ALA A 530 7.22 -12.70 -0.41
N TYR A 531 7.87 -12.79 -1.56
CA TYR A 531 8.86 -11.79 -2.01
C TYR A 531 8.80 -11.59 -3.52
N GLU A 532 9.38 -10.48 -3.96
CA GLU A 532 9.68 -10.23 -5.36
C GLU A 532 11.15 -9.83 -5.46
N TRP A 533 11.93 -10.59 -6.22
CA TRP A 533 13.33 -10.28 -6.52
C TRP A 533 13.50 -10.21 -8.03
N THR A 534 13.56 -9.01 -8.58
CA THR A 534 13.65 -8.80 -10.03
C THR A 534 15.06 -9.09 -10.53
N ASN A 535 15.18 -9.65 -11.72
CA ASN A 535 16.48 -9.80 -12.37
C ASN A 535 16.87 -8.52 -13.12
N HIS A 536 18.15 -8.18 -13.09
CA HIS A 536 18.77 -7.16 -13.92
C HIS A 536 18.74 -7.56 -15.41
N VAL A 537 18.98 -6.62 -16.33
CA VAL A 537 19.09 -6.92 -17.78
C VAL A 537 20.17 -7.97 -18.11
N SER A 538 21.14 -8.16 -17.22
CA SER A 538 22.16 -9.22 -17.30
C SER A 538 21.60 -10.65 -17.10
N GLY A 539 20.39 -10.77 -16.56
CA GLY A 539 19.82 -12.04 -16.13
C GLY A 539 20.21 -12.44 -14.70
N LEU A 540 21.11 -11.68 -14.05
CA LEU A 540 21.46 -11.87 -12.65
C LEU A 540 20.44 -11.18 -11.73
N PRO A 541 20.24 -11.66 -10.48
CA PRO A 541 19.41 -10.98 -9.51
C PRO A 541 19.87 -9.54 -9.27
N GLU A 542 18.93 -8.61 -9.12
CA GLU A 542 19.24 -7.24 -8.75
C GLU A 542 20.02 -7.21 -7.44
N ALA A 543 21.12 -6.49 -7.43
CA ALA A 543 22.05 -6.45 -6.32
C ALA A 543 21.95 -5.21 -5.44
N GLY A 544 21.21 -4.19 -5.89
CA GLY A 544 21.18 -2.89 -5.24
C GLY A 544 19.80 -2.27 -5.03
N TRP A 545 18.74 -2.84 -5.61
CA TRP A 545 17.36 -2.34 -5.57
C TRP A 545 16.38 -3.37 -6.17
N ARG A 546 15.11 -3.02 -6.42
CA ARG A 546 14.09 -3.88 -7.06
C ARG A 546 13.84 -5.23 -6.38
N VAL A 547 13.87 -5.21 -5.06
CA VAL A 547 13.45 -6.33 -4.23
C VAL A 547 12.31 -5.85 -3.33
N LYS A 548 11.31 -6.70 -3.12
CA LYS A 548 10.20 -6.45 -2.18
C LYS A 548 10.15 -7.56 -1.15
N PHE A 549 9.97 -7.18 0.13
CA PHE A 549 9.80 -8.09 1.26
C PHE A 549 8.63 -7.65 2.14
N LEU A 550 8.03 -8.59 2.84
CA LEU A 550 7.16 -8.28 3.96
C LEU A 550 7.96 -7.61 5.08
N SER A 551 7.36 -6.66 5.79
CA SER A 551 8.04 -6.00 6.92
C SER A 551 8.45 -7.00 8.00
N ARG A 552 7.69 -8.08 8.21
CA ARG A 552 8.06 -9.17 9.11
C ARG A 552 9.26 -9.99 8.62
N ASP A 553 9.42 -10.15 7.30
CA ASP A 553 10.60 -10.83 6.73
C ASP A 553 11.87 -9.98 6.89
N MET A 554 11.73 -8.64 6.88
CA MET A 554 12.84 -7.75 7.22
C MET A 554 13.30 -7.94 8.67
N ILE A 555 12.39 -8.26 9.61
CA ILE A 555 12.76 -8.64 11.00
C ILE A 555 13.62 -9.90 11.02
N LYS A 556 13.32 -10.92 10.19
CA LYS A 556 14.12 -12.15 10.10
C LYS A 556 15.55 -11.85 9.65
N LEU A 557 15.71 -10.97 8.64
CA LEU A 557 17.02 -10.53 8.15
C LEU A 557 17.79 -9.74 9.24
N GLY A 558 17.12 -8.84 9.95
CA GLY A 558 17.72 -8.10 11.06
C GLY A 558 18.11 -8.99 12.23
N ASN A 559 17.24 -9.93 12.63
CA ASN A 559 17.54 -10.88 13.70
C ASN A 559 18.68 -11.84 13.32
N LEU A 560 18.84 -12.19 12.03
CA LEU A 560 19.99 -12.96 11.58
C LEU A 560 21.31 -12.19 11.83
N VAL A 561 21.32 -10.88 11.56
CA VAL A 561 22.47 -10.02 11.85
C VAL A 561 22.66 -9.89 13.37
N LEU A 562 21.60 -9.66 14.13
CA LEU A 562 21.62 -9.55 15.60
C LEU A 562 22.26 -10.81 16.26
N ASN A 563 21.99 -11.97 15.68
CA ASN A 563 22.51 -13.26 16.17
C ASN A 563 23.87 -13.64 15.56
N ASN A 564 24.59 -12.68 15.02
CA ASN A 564 25.90 -12.89 14.38
C ASN A 564 25.86 -14.01 13.32
N GLY A 565 24.83 -13.98 12.48
CA GLY A 565 24.65 -14.91 11.37
C GLY A 565 24.10 -16.29 11.76
N LYS A 566 23.67 -16.52 12.99
CA LYS A 566 23.07 -17.77 13.44
C LYS A 566 21.56 -17.78 13.23
N LEU A 567 21.07 -18.90 12.72
CA LEU A 567 19.65 -19.22 12.63
C LEU A 567 19.37 -20.53 13.35
N ASN A 568 18.48 -20.53 14.35
CA ASN A 568 18.14 -21.71 15.16
C ASN A 568 19.35 -22.48 15.73
N GLY A 569 20.42 -21.76 16.06
CA GLY A 569 21.66 -22.33 16.59
C GLY A 569 22.70 -22.73 15.54
N GLU A 570 22.33 -22.80 14.24
CA GLU A 570 23.24 -23.10 13.14
C GLU A 570 23.81 -21.82 12.51
N GLN A 571 25.10 -21.85 12.13
CA GLN A 571 25.75 -20.73 11.47
C GLN A 571 25.31 -20.65 9.99
N LEU A 572 24.42 -19.74 9.68
CA LEU A 572 23.95 -19.51 8.30
C LEU A 572 24.88 -18.58 7.52
N ILE A 573 25.33 -17.48 8.14
CA ILE A 573 26.27 -16.53 7.55
C ILE A 573 27.58 -16.60 8.35
N SER A 574 28.75 -16.54 7.70
CA SER A 574 30.03 -16.51 8.39
C SER A 574 30.07 -15.37 9.42
N ALA A 575 30.34 -15.73 10.68
CA ALA A 575 30.40 -14.76 11.78
C ALA A 575 31.54 -13.76 11.56
N GLU A 576 32.71 -14.23 11.14
CA GLU A 576 33.88 -13.40 10.85
C GLU A 576 33.59 -12.42 9.71
N TYR A 577 32.90 -12.88 8.66
CA TYR A 577 32.49 -12.01 7.56
C TYR A 577 31.48 -10.96 8.04
N LEU A 578 30.48 -11.36 8.83
CA LEU A 578 29.41 -10.47 9.29
C LEU A 578 29.96 -9.39 10.23
N ASP A 579 30.82 -9.75 11.17
CA ASP A 579 31.51 -8.79 12.04
C ASP A 579 32.28 -7.74 11.21
N LYS A 580 32.98 -8.18 10.16
CA LYS A 580 33.65 -7.29 9.24
C LYS A 580 32.66 -6.45 8.43
N ALA A 581 31.58 -7.04 7.93
CA ALA A 581 30.59 -6.39 7.07
C ALA A 581 29.86 -5.25 7.79
N THR A 582 29.55 -5.45 9.08
CA THR A 582 28.81 -4.49 9.90
C THR A 582 29.71 -3.49 10.63
N SER A 583 31.04 -3.68 10.62
CA SER A 583 31.96 -2.71 11.17
C SER A 583 32.07 -1.44 10.30
N GLY A 584 32.22 -0.30 10.90
CA GLY A 584 32.38 0.99 10.21
C GLY A 584 33.74 1.17 9.56
N ILE A 585 34.03 0.42 8.49
CA ILE A 585 35.33 0.32 7.81
C ILE A 585 35.78 1.68 7.24
N VAL A 586 34.85 2.38 6.58
CA VAL A 586 35.15 3.63 5.89
C VAL A 586 34.21 4.75 6.32
N LYS A 587 34.66 5.99 6.12
CA LYS A 587 33.82 7.16 6.35
C LYS A 587 33.31 7.67 4.98
N PRO A 588 31.99 7.65 4.74
CA PRO A 588 31.41 8.28 3.56
C PRO A 588 31.79 9.76 3.45
N THR A 589 31.98 10.23 2.20
CA THR A 589 32.39 11.62 1.93
C THR A 589 31.35 12.40 1.14
N GLN A 590 30.20 11.80 0.84
CA GLN A 590 29.13 12.45 0.08
C GLN A 590 28.27 13.34 0.98
N ASP A 591 27.95 14.54 0.52
CA ASP A 591 27.30 15.61 1.30
C ASP A 591 25.89 15.24 1.81
N TRP A 592 25.19 14.35 1.10
CA TRP A 592 23.85 13.91 1.49
C TRP A 592 23.84 12.89 2.65
N MET A 593 25.01 12.32 3.00
CA MET A 593 25.13 11.40 4.13
C MET A 593 25.44 12.14 5.43
N PRO A 594 24.81 11.77 6.55
CA PRO A 594 25.16 12.27 7.86
C PRO A 594 26.65 12.03 8.17
N LYS A 595 27.32 13.06 8.70
CA LYS A 595 28.79 13.04 8.93
C LYS A 595 29.29 12.02 9.96
N ASP A 596 28.43 11.56 10.83
CA ASP A 596 28.69 10.57 11.86
C ASP A 596 28.51 9.13 11.36
N TYR A 597 27.93 8.94 10.15
CA TYR A 597 27.79 7.62 9.58
C TYR A 597 29.12 7.03 9.12
N ARG A 598 29.24 5.72 9.34
CA ARG A 598 30.31 4.85 8.83
C ARG A 598 29.71 3.84 7.87
N TYR A 599 30.54 3.20 7.07
CA TYR A 599 30.12 2.22 6.07
C TYR A 599 31.00 0.99 6.10
N GLY A 600 30.41 -0.17 6.14
CA GLY A 600 31.07 -1.47 6.08
C GLY A 600 30.90 -2.12 4.70
N TYR A 601 30.59 -3.40 4.66
CA TYR A 601 30.27 -4.12 3.43
C TYR A 601 28.78 -3.96 3.11
N PHE A 602 28.42 -2.83 2.52
CA PHE A 602 27.06 -2.39 2.20
C PHE A 602 26.15 -2.12 3.40
N TRP A 603 26.68 -2.20 4.61
CA TRP A 603 26.02 -1.83 5.87
C TRP A 603 26.46 -0.46 6.34
N TYR A 604 25.53 0.27 6.91
CA TYR A 604 25.81 1.54 7.59
C TYR A 604 25.98 1.30 9.07
N GLN A 605 26.72 2.20 9.72
CA GLN A 605 26.92 2.19 11.16
C GLN A 605 26.90 3.63 11.68
N THR A 606 26.29 3.84 12.86
CA THR A 606 26.38 5.09 13.61
C THR A 606 26.32 4.82 15.11
N LEU A 607 26.76 5.80 15.91
CA LEU A 607 26.67 5.76 17.37
C LEU A 607 25.47 6.58 17.83
N ILE A 608 24.52 5.95 18.50
CA ILE A 608 23.33 6.57 19.07
C ILE A 608 23.58 6.83 20.57
N LYS A 609 23.48 8.08 21.00
CA LYS A 609 23.68 8.47 22.39
C LYS A 609 22.36 8.45 23.15
N VAL A 610 22.32 7.75 24.28
CA VAL A 610 21.18 7.76 25.20
C VAL A 610 21.73 8.05 26.61
N GLY A 611 21.49 9.25 27.11
CA GLY A 611 22.11 9.70 28.36
C GLY A 611 23.63 9.77 28.25
N HIS A 612 24.32 9.03 29.09
CA HIS A 612 25.79 8.96 29.12
C HIS A 612 26.38 7.77 28.33
N LYS A 613 25.54 6.88 27.80
CA LYS A 613 25.97 5.71 27.03
C LYS A 613 25.79 5.95 25.53
N SER A 614 26.64 5.29 24.75
CA SER A 614 26.51 5.24 23.30
C SER A 614 26.31 3.79 22.87
N TYR A 615 25.40 3.55 21.94
CA TYR A 615 25.07 2.25 21.41
C TYR A 615 25.40 2.23 19.92
N ASN A 616 25.97 1.12 19.48
CA ASN A 616 26.33 0.96 18.07
C ASN A 616 25.09 0.49 17.29
N ALA A 617 24.62 1.30 16.38
CA ALA A 617 23.53 0.96 15.47
C ALA A 617 24.09 0.60 14.10
N THR A 618 23.91 -0.64 13.68
CA THR A 618 24.19 -1.13 12.33
C THR A 618 22.91 -1.22 11.56
N PHE A 619 22.89 -0.76 10.28
CA PHE A 619 21.64 -0.76 9.54
C PHE A 619 21.80 -0.90 8.04
N ALA A 620 20.83 -1.58 7.42
CA ALA A 620 20.53 -1.47 6.00
C ALA A 620 19.72 -0.19 5.76
N TRP A 621 20.00 0.53 4.66
CA TRP A 621 19.31 1.78 4.32
C TRP A 621 18.89 1.83 2.85
N GLY A 622 17.60 2.03 2.61
CA GLY A 622 17.01 2.25 1.28
C GLY A 622 16.30 3.59 1.19
N GLY A 623 16.34 4.20 0.00
CA GLY A 623 15.59 5.42 -0.30
C GLY A 623 14.10 5.22 -0.05
N GLY A 624 13.42 6.26 0.43
CA GLY A 624 12.03 6.19 0.85
C GLY A 624 11.84 5.83 2.32
N GLY A 625 12.93 5.72 3.12
CA GLY A 625 12.85 5.43 4.55
C GLY A 625 12.94 3.93 4.90
N GLN A 626 13.38 3.07 3.96
CA GLN A 626 13.60 1.66 4.25
C GLN A 626 14.75 1.49 5.24
N ARG A 627 14.50 0.83 6.38
CA ARG A 627 15.51 0.55 7.40
C ARG A 627 15.36 -0.84 7.99
N VAL A 628 16.48 -1.51 8.17
CA VAL A 628 16.64 -2.63 9.12
C VAL A 628 17.77 -2.25 10.05
N ILE A 629 17.45 -1.89 11.28
CA ILE A 629 18.39 -1.36 12.27
C ILE A 629 18.61 -2.43 13.33
N VAL A 630 19.87 -2.72 13.64
CA VAL A 630 20.28 -3.71 14.65
C VAL A 630 21.14 -3.01 15.70
N ILE A 631 20.81 -3.25 16.98
CA ILE A 631 21.56 -2.75 18.14
C ILE A 631 21.83 -3.95 19.05
N GLU A 632 23.00 -4.54 18.88
CA GLU A 632 23.39 -5.77 19.56
C GLU A 632 23.34 -5.65 21.08
N GLU A 633 23.87 -4.55 21.63
CA GLU A 633 23.94 -4.33 23.08
C GLU A 633 22.58 -4.25 23.76
N LEU A 634 21.50 -4.11 22.97
CA LEU A 634 20.12 -4.03 23.45
C LEU A 634 19.26 -5.21 22.98
N ASP A 635 19.82 -6.21 22.33
CA ASP A 635 19.06 -7.29 21.70
C ASP A 635 17.89 -6.76 20.82
N LEU A 636 18.12 -5.68 20.04
CA LEU A 636 17.07 -4.90 19.39
C LEU A 636 17.22 -4.91 17.88
N THR A 637 16.13 -5.23 17.19
CA THR A 637 15.97 -5.02 15.74
C THR A 637 14.78 -4.12 15.51
N ILE A 638 14.96 -3.05 14.72
CA ILE A 638 13.89 -2.13 14.33
C ILE A 638 13.78 -2.13 12.81
N VAL A 639 12.57 -2.30 12.30
CA VAL A 639 12.26 -2.28 10.88
C VAL A 639 11.34 -1.12 10.57
N VAL A 640 11.69 -0.39 9.52
CA VAL A 640 10.87 0.69 8.98
C VAL A 640 10.71 0.48 7.48
N SER A 641 9.51 0.65 6.97
CA SER A 641 9.27 0.82 5.54
C SER A 641 8.52 2.12 5.27
N GLY A 642 8.76 2.73 4.12
CA GLY A 642 8.14 4.01 3.75
C GLY A 642 8.35 4.36 2.29
N HIS A 643 7.84 5.52 1.88
CA HIS A 643 7.92 6.00 0.50
C HIS A 643 8.20 7.50 0.42
N ASP A 644 8.84 8.07 1.45
CA ASP A 644 9.26 9.47 1.50
C ASP A 644 10.76 9.63 1.20
N ARG A 645 11.13 10.79 0.70
CA ARG A 645 12.54 11.15 0.48
C ARG A 645 13.17 11.76 1.73
N GLU A 646 12.36 12.39 2.57
CA GLU A 646 12.80 12.98 3.83
C GLU A 646 12.72 11.91 4.93
N ASP A 647 13.88 11.52 5.46
CA ASP A 647 14.02 10.45 6.42
C ASP A 647 14.36 11.01 7.80
N GLU A 648 13.34 11.51 8.48
CA GLU A 648 13.46 12.07 9.83
C GLU A 648 13.31 11.04 10.95
N LEU A 649 12.86 9.83 10.63
CA LEU A 649 12.49 8.83 11.65
C LEU A 649 13.67 8.32 12.48
N MET A 650 14.91 8.41 11.98
CA MET A 650 16.10 8.06 12.78
C MET A 650 16.22 8.89 14.05
N THR A 651 15.85 10.16 14.02
CA THR A 651 15.80 11.01 15.22
C THR A 651 14.79 10.45 16.23
N GLN A 652 13.59 10.11 15.79
CA GLN A 652 12.54 9.56 16.65
C GLN A 652 12.91 8.19 17.20
N ILE A 653 13.56 7.35 16.40
CA ILE A 653 14.08 6.04 16.84
C ILE A 653 15.11 6.25 17.97
N SER A 654 16.04 7.19 17.81
CA SER A 654 17.09 7.45 18.77
C SER A 654 16.59 8.10 20.07
N GLU A 655 15.54 8.94 19.99
CA GLU A 655 15.04 9.70 21.14
C GLU A 655 13.89 8.99 21.87
N ILE A 656 13.13 8.14 21.20
CA ILE A 656 11.92 7.52 21.76
C ILE A 656 12.06 5.99 21.87
N ILE A 657 12.43 5.31 20.75
CA ILE A 657 12.39 3.84 20.75
C ILE A 657 13.58 3.26 21.52
N ILE A 658 14.81 3.64 21.18
CA ILE A 658 16.00 3.06 21.80
C ILE A 658 16.04 3.30 23.32
N PRO A 659 15.71 4.51 23.85
CA PRO A 659 15.66 4.74 25.29
C PRO A 659 14.71 3.82 26.05
N ALA A 660 13.60 3.42 25.43
CA ALA A 660 12.63 2.51 26.04
C ALA A 660 13.21 1.12 26.39
N PHE A 661 14.27 0.71 25.71
CA PHE A 661 14.95 -0.59 25.91
C PHE A 661 16.26 -0.45 26.71
N VAL A 662 16.66 0.76 27.07
CA VAL A 662 17.82 1.00 27.93
C VAL A 662 17.42 0.83 29.39
N LYS A 663 18.11 -0.08 30.11
CA LYS A 663 17.88 -0.35 31.52
C LYS A 663 18.50 0.71 32.44
#